data_01677647bb5152173d8e35304715c9ac
#
_entry.id   01677647bb5152173d8e35304715c9ac
#
_cell.length_a   1.000
_cell.length_b   1.000
_cell.length_c   1.000
_cell.angle_alpha   90.00
_cell.angle_beta   90.00
_cell.angle_gamma   90.00
#
_symmetry.space_group_name_H-M   'P 1'
#
loop_
_entity.id
_entity.type
_entity.pdbx_description
1 polymer ?
#
loop_
_entity_poly.entity_id
_entity_poly.type
_entity_poly.pdbx_seq_one_letter_code
_entity_poly.pdbx_strand_id
1 'polypeptide(L)'
;MSKLDRNLLSAALSSALLMLAAGAHAQTTTTSGATPAAADATELDAVKVTGIRRGIESAISVKRDATSIVEAISSEDIGKLPDVSIAESIARLPGVSAQRVAGRAQVISVRGLSPDFATTLLNGREMVSTGDNRSVEFDQYPSELVSGVTVYKTPDAGLFGQGLSGTLDMQTVRPLNFNEPVITLNGRYQRNSLGEAAKTDPYGNRLSASWIGQSADRRFGFSIGFSHSDTPIHENQVGLYEPWKTDARPGLAEGTWATDGMKALRRTGYTKRDGIMSTLQFRPSNAWTSTLDLFHSRAEQEDTANQFEVNTQYNGITEESDPQRCAVTCVYSNVRLSENGSFAGGTLTGVYPLVRGMYNHRRDRISAVGWGNEFNFERARLATDVSWSKARRSETTLENNAQRLPNPSLDTIELDIRSNDFTQLAPGLDYSDASQLFLTNTIYGSGYGKTPEVEDELKAARIGLTLPGPAAATWLADIDLGLNYADREKSKRQPEGNINLGAQGDTAIASDLQYGLVDLRFAGVGYIPAWNVPAAVARYMTFEPTEDLDYLIPKAWTVSEKITTAFARANISTDWGVTAVTGNVGVQIQRVDQSSASRYWDSTQPEGSNVQPFESGRTYTDVLPSMNLAFQLPGEHTLRVGLAEQVARPRVDQLRSSLEFGVDETTGRPGGSGGNPLLDPWRAYAFDVSWEKYFGNRAYVAAAFFYKDLRTYIYTQTVDDYDFSDFVASYVPRPGTAPVQNIGNFTAPQNGEGGTLRGLELTASLPFDLWTESLRGFGIVASASFNDSSIQILDPESASSVGNDPIDLPGLSKRVYNLTAYYERDGFEARVSQRRRSDFIGEIGNFDGARTLRYVVGENITDAQISYSFGEASSLSGLTLLLQANNLTNEAYRTYAGTRDRPLENLEWGRTYLLGLNYRF
;
A
#
# COMPACT_ATOMS: atom_id res chain seq x y z
N MET A 1 -18.98 -19.47 -21.25
CA MET A 1 -19.90 -19.30 -20.08
C MET A 1 -20.38 -17.86 -19.86
N SER A 2 -20.33 -16.95 -20.82
CA SER A 2 -20.46 -15.50 -20.62
C SER A 2 -21.84 -14.86 -20.78
N LYS A 3 -22.89 -15.58 -21.12
CA LYS A 3 -24.26 -15.03 -21.21
C LYS A 3 -25.20 -15.47 -20.08
N LEU A 4 -24.90 -16.56 -19.37
CA LEU A 4 -25.73 -17.03 -18.27
C LEU A 4 -25.57 -16.23 -16.98
N ASP A 5 -24.34 -15.72 -16.70
CA ASP A 5 -24.02 -15.09 -15.42
C ASP A 5 -24.60 -13.67 -15.29
N ARG A 6 -24.63 -12.92 -16.39
CA ARG A 6 -25.25 -11.58 -16.43
C ARG A 6 -26.77 -11.63 -16.17
N ASN A 7 -27.38 -12.71 -16.63
CA ASN A 7 -28.83 -12.91 -16.43
C ASN A 7 -29.17 -13.36 -15.01
N LEU A 8 -28.26 -14.02 -14.30
CA LEU A 8 -28.48 -14.46 -12.91
C LEU A 8 -28.44 -13.31 -11.92
N LEU A 9 -27.49 -12.37 -12.04
CA LEU A 9 -27.43 -11.20 -11.17
C LEU A 9 -28.60 -10.24 -11.43
N SER A 10 -28.92 -10.01 -12.72
CA SER A 10 -30.11 -9.24 -13.11
C SER A 10 -31.41 -9.92 -12.68
N ALA A 11 -31.48 -11.27 -12.75
CA ALA A 11 -32.61 -12.03 -12.27
C ALA A 11 -32.73 -12.04 -10.74
N ALA A 12 -31.59 -12.10 -10.01
CA ALA A 12 -31.57 -12.02 -8.56
C ALA A 12 -32.00 -10.63 -8.05
N LEU A 13 -31.52 -9.55 -8.69
CA LEU A 13 -31.92 -8.17 -8.41
C LEU A 13 -33.40 -7.93 -8.75
N SER A 14 -33.84 -8.45 -9.90
CA SER A 14 -35.27 -8.36 -10.33
C SER A 14 -36.19 -9.19 -9.43
N SER A 15 -35.72 -10.36 -8.98
CA SER A 15 -36.48 -11.23 -8.06
C SER A 15 -36.60 -10.63 -6.66
N ALA A 16 -35.53 -9.98 -6.16
CA ALA A 16 -35.55 -9.26 -4.89
C ALA A 16 -36.50 -8.06 -4.92
N LEU A 17 -36.54 -7.32 -6.04
CA LEU A 17 -37.49 -6.22 -6.26
C LEU A 17 -38.95 -6.72 -6.37
N LEU A 18 -39.16 -7.86 -7.03
CA LEU A 18 -40.49 -8.50 -7.15
C LEU A 18 -41.00 -9.09 -5.83
N MET A 19 -40.13 -9.66 -5.00
CA MET A 19 -40.51 -10.14 -3.67
C MET A 19 -40.86 -8.97 -2.71
N LEU A 20 -40.19 -7.85 -2.83
CA LEU A 20 -40.55 -6.63 -2.09
C LEU A 20 -41.89 -6.03 -2.54
N ALA A 21 -42.22 -6.13 -3.85
CA ALA A 21 -43.52 -5.67 -4.38
C ALA A 21 -44.66 -6.60 -4.04
N ALA A 22 -44.45 -7.91 -3.92
CA ALA A 22 -45.48 -8.88 -3.58
C ALA A 22 -45.90 -8.85 -2.09
N GLY A 23 -45.05 -8.37 -1.20
CA GLY A 23 -45.38 -8.21 0.23
C GLY A 23 -46.28 -7.03 0.55
N ALA A 24 -46.51 -6.11 -0.41
CA ALA A 24 -47.26 -4.88 -0.18
C ALA A 24 -48.83 -5.04 -0.27
N HIS A 25 -49.32 -6.23 -0.54
CA HIS A 25 -50.78 -6.44 -0.78
C HIS A 25 -51.54 -7.22 0.31
N ALA A 26 -50.95 -7.48 1.45
CA ALA A 26 -51.64 -8.14 2.56
C ALA A 26 -51.46 -7.41 3.87
N GLN A 27 -52.29 -6.39 4.09
CA GLN A 27 -52.95 -6.04 5.34
C GLN A 27 -53.44 -4.58 5.40
N THR A 28 -54.73 -4.39 5.14
CA THR A 28 -55.48 -3.26 5.63
C THR A 28 -56.12 -3.65 6.96
N THR A 29 -55.59 -3.12 8.07
CA THR A 29 -56.37 -2.95 9.32
C THR A 29 -55.99 -1.60 9.91
N THR A 30 -57.02 -0.79 9.95
CA THR A 30 -57.06 0.52 10.57
C THR A 30 -56.84 0.47 12.07
N THR A 31 -55.84 1.22 12.55
CA THR A 31 -55.93 1.82 13.90
C THR A 31 -55.24 3.18 13.91
N SER A 32 -55.94 4.06 14.54
CA SER A 32 -55.77 5.52 14.61
C SER A 32 -54.47 5.97 15.29
N GLY A 33 -53.88 6.98 14.71
CA GLY A 33 -53.42 8.19 15.40
C GLY A 33 -52.24 8.04 16.39
N ALA A 34 -51.03 8.19 15.88
CA ALA A 34 -49.99 8.95 16.56
C ALA A 34 -49.07 9.50 15.49
N THR A 35 -48.96 10.81 15.42
CA THR A 35 -47.95 11.51 14.62
C THR A 35 -46.57 11.01 15.00
N PRO A 36 -45.72 10.51 14.07
CA PRO A 36 -44.31 10.26 14.40
C PRO A 36 -43.70 11.64 14.67
N ALA A 37 -43.27 11.84 15.91
CA ALA A 37 -42.28 12.88 16.20
C ALA A 37 -41.09 12.67 15.25
N ALA A 38 -40.64 13.76 14.64
CA ALA A 38 -39.35 13.78 13.97
C ALA A 38 -38.34 13.08 14.89
N ALA A 39 -37.69 12.07 14.39
CA ALA A 39 -36.56 11.47 15.08
C ALA A 39 -35.55 12.59 15.28
N ASP A 40 -35.54 13.14 16.49
CA ASP A 40 -34.43 13.96 16.96
C ASP A 40 -33.16 13.21 16.62
N ALA A 41 -32.27 13.91 15.91
CA ALA A 41 -30.90 13.45 15.78
C ALA A 41 -30.47 13.08 17.19
N THR A 42 -30.22 11.78 17.42
CA THR A 42 -29.83 11.28 18.72
C THR A 42 -28.65 12.11 19.15
N GLU A 43 -28.83 12.97 20.14
CA GLU A 43 -27.72 13.61 20.83
C GLU A 43 -26.89 12.44 21.34
N LEU A 44 -25.78 12.18 20.66
CA LEU A 44 -24.77 11.33 21.23
C LEU A 44 -24.37 12.00 22.53
N ASP A 45 -24.70 11.35 23.64
CA ASP A 45 -24.28 11.77 24.98
C ASP A 45 -22.85 12.30 24.89
N ALA A 46 -22.60 13.43 25.55
CA ALA A 46 -21.31 14.09 25.59
C ALA A 46 -20.25 13.06 26.02
N VAL A 47 -19.57 12.53 25.02
CA VAL A 47 -18.66 11.42 25.20
C VAL A 47 -17.37 11.97 25.79
N LYS A 48 -17.16 11.85 27.10
CA LYS A 48 -15.82 11.83 27.70
C LYS A 48 -15.12 10.58 27.16
N VAL A 49 -14.43 10.71 26.02
CA VAL A 49 -13.77 9.61 25.33
C VAL A 49 -12.43 9.36 25.99
N THR A 50 -12.30 8.30 26.76
CA THR A 50 -11.04 7.82 27.30
C THR A 50 -11.04 6.29 27.31
N GLY A 51 -9.97 5.66 26.83
CA GLY A 51 -9.67 4.24 26.97
C GLY A 51 -10.01 3.34 25.78
N ILE A 52 -9.40 2.16 25.80
CA ILE A 52 -9.49 1.10 24.80
C ILE A 52 -10.94 0.66 24.56
N ARG A 53 -11.68 0.42 25.64
CA ARG A 53 -13.07 -0.09 25.59
C ARG A 53 -13.99 0.86 24.84
N ARG A 54 -13.80 2.14 25.00
CA ARG A 54 -14.64 3.16 24.36
C ARG A 54 -14.38 3.31 22.87
N GLY A 55 -13.11 3.20 22.45
CA GLY A 55 -12.78 3.10 21.03
C GLY A 55 -13.43 1.88 20.37
N ILE A 56 -13.43 0.74 21.09
CA ILE A 56 -14.10 -0.49 20.63
C ILE A 56 -15.62 -0.30 20.55
N GLU A 57 -16.26 0.26 21.58
CA GLU A 57 -17.71 0.51 21.63
C GLU A 57 -18.14 1.45 20.49
N SER A 58 -17.38 2.51 20.22
CA SER A 58 -17.64 3.43 19.10
C SER A 58 -17.51 2.72 17.75
N ALA A 59 -16.48 1.90 17.55
CA ALA A 59 -16.30 1.12 16.33
C ALA A 59 -17.44 0.11 16.12
N ILE A 60 -17.92 -0.54 17.18
CA ILE A 60 -19.08 -1.45 17.17
C ILE A 60 -20.34 -0.69 16.74
N SER A 61 -20.55 0.53 17.25
CA SER A 61 -21.73 1.35 16.85
C SER A 61 -21.69 1.68 15.36
N VAL A 62 -20.54 2.11 14.84
CA VAL A 62 -20.39 2.39 13.40
C VAL A 62 -20.72 1.15 12.56
N LYS A 63 -20.23 -0.02 12.95
CA LYS A 63 -20.51 -1.28 12.25
C LYS A 63 -21.99 -1.66 12.34
N ARG A 64 -22.61 -1.56 13.51
CA ARG A 64 -24.00 -1.92 13.77
C ARG A 64 -24.98 -1.06 12.95
N ASP A 65 -24.71 0.25 12.87
CA ASP A 65 -25.61 1.23 12.26
C ASP A 65 -25.43 1.31 10.72
N ALA A 66 -24.33 0.80 10.18
CA ALA A 66 -24.08 0.74 8.74
C ALA A 66 -25.04 -0.22 8.02
N THR A 67 -25.47 0.12 6.80
CA THR A 67 -26.22 -0.79 5.92
C THR A 67 -25.29 -1.71 5.14
N SER A 68 -24.15 -1.21 4.68
CA SER A 68 -23.07 -1.98 4.05
C SER A 68 -22.30 -2.83 5.08
N ILE A 69 -21.59 -3.84 4.61
CA ILE A 69 -20.64 -4.59 5.45
C ILE A 69 -19.41 -3.71 5.64
N VAL A 70 -19.19 -3.25 6.86
CA VAL A 70 -18.07 -2.37 7.21
C VAL A 70 -17.29 -2.89 8.41
N GLU A 71 -16.03 -2.46 8.50
CA GLU A 71 -15.23 -2.50 9.71
C GLU A 71 -14.79 -1.07 10.05
N ALA A 72 -14.65 -0.78 11.33
CA ALA A 72 -14.27 0.55 11.77
C ALA A 72 -13.21 0.52 12.87
N ILE A 73 -12.38 1.54 12.90
CA ILE A 73 -11.53 1.91 14.03
C ILE A 73 -11.89 3.33 14.41
N SER A 74 -12.18 3.55 15.67
CA SER A 74 -12.33 4.87 16.26
C SER A 74 -11.14 5.16 17.17
N SER A 75 -10.73 6.41 17.24
CA SER A 75 -9.67 6.82 18.19
C SER A 75 -10.14 6.58 19.63
N GLU A 76 -9.25 5.98 20.43
CA GLU A 76 -9.49 5.74 21.86
C GLU A 76 -9.63 7.07 22.62
N ASP A 77 -8.92 8.08 22.16
CA ASP A 77 -9.00 9.49 22.55
C ASP A 77 -8.59 10.33 21.33
N ILE A 78 -8.89 11.64 21.32
CA ILE A 78 -8.49 12.53 20.22
C ILE A 78 -6.96 12.50 20.13
N GLY A 79 -6.44 12.15 18.95
CA GLY A 79 -5.00 11.99 18.73
C GLY A 79 -4.38 10.71 19.30
N LYS A 80 -5.19 9.73 19.71
CA LYS A 80 -4.73 8.45 20.24
C LYS A 80 -5.36 7.29 19.46
N LEU A 81 -4.92 7.08 18.23
CA LEU A 81 -5.15 5.79 17.56
C LEU A 81 -4.36 4.69 18.30
N PRO A 82 -4.85 3.42 18.22
CA PRO A 82 -4.23 2.31 18.97
C PRO A 82 -2.74 2.10 18.69
N ASP A 83 -2.23 2.56 17.55
CA ASP A 83 -0.89 2.26 17.05
C ASP A 83 -0.08 3.51 16.68
N VAL A 84 1.16 3.26 16.29
CA VAL A 84 2.14 4.28 15.89
C VAL A 84 1.81 4.86 14.51
N SER A 85 1.09 4.10 13.66
CA SER A 85 0.65 4.54 12.33
C SER A 85 -0.80 4.14 12.07
N ILE A 86 -1.47 4.88 11.21
CA ILE A 86 -2.83 4.58 10.74
C ILE A 86 -2.87 3.19 10.09
N ALA A 87 -1.85 2.84 9.28
CA ALA A 87 -1.78 1.54 8.62
C ALA A 87 -1.73 0.37 9.61
N GLU A 88 -1.01 0.49 10.71
CA GLU A 88 -0.94 -0.54 11.75
C GLU A 88 -2.26 -0.70 12.50
N SER A 89 -2.94 0.41 12.77
CA SER A 89 -4.27 0.39 13.38
C SER A 89 -5.28 -0.30 12.48
N ILE A 90 -5.33 0.06 11.19
CA ILE A 90 -6.24 -0.55 10.20
C ILE A 90 -5.94 -2.05 10.02
N ALA A 91 -4.67 -2.45 10.05
CA ALA A 91 -4.27 -3.86 9.88
C ALA A 91 -4.75 -4.80 11.01
N ARG A 92 -5.35 -4.26 12.09
CA ARG A 92 -6.01 -5.06 13.13
C ARG A 92 -7.43 -5.46 12.79
N LEU A 93 -8.02 -4.81 11.77
CA LEU A 93 -9.37 -5.12 11.33
C LEU A 93 -9.46 -6.49 10.65
N PRO A 94 -10.60 -7.18 10.76
CA PRO A 94 -10.82 -8.47 10.10
C PRO A 94 -10.62 -8.37 8.58
N GLY A 95 -9.87 -9.31 8.00
CA GLY A 95 -9.61 -9.37 6.57
C GLY A 95 -8.73 -8.23 6.02
N VAL A 96 -8.04 -7.50 6.90
CA VAL A 96 -7.15 -6.40 6.51
C VAL A 96 -5.72 -6.72 6.92
N SER A 97 -4.76 -6.35 6.08
CA SER A 97 -3.33 -6.47 6.37
C SER A 97 -2.56 -5.27 5.83
N ALA A 98 -1.44 -4.94 6.46
CA ALA A 98 -0.54 -3.90 5.97
C ALA A 98 0.62 -4.52 5.20
N GLN A 99 1.05 -3.88 4.12
CA GLN A 99 2.32 -4.16 3.49
C GLN A 99 3.38 -3.18 4.00
N ARG A 100 4.60 -3.70 4.20
CA ARG A 100 5.70 -2.94 4.80
C ARG A 100 6.76 -2.62 3.77
N VAL A 101 7.27 -1.41 3.87
CA VAL A 101 8.49 -0.99 3.18
C VAL A 101 9.45 -0.49 4.23
N ALA A 102 10.66 -1.02 4.24
CA ALA A 102 11.66 -0.67 5.24
C ALA A 102 11.14 -0.81 6.69
N GLY A 103 10.44 -1.93 6.99
CA GLY A 103 9.86 -2.22 8.31
C GLY A 103 8.64 -1.40 8.71
N ARG A 104 8.23 -0.39 7.94
CA ARG A 104 7.07 0.46 8.24
C ARG A 104 5.85 0.02 7.43
N ALA A 105 4.71 -0.10 8.11
CA ALA A 105 3.44 -0.33 7.44
C ALA A 105 3.05 0.92 6.63
N GLN A 106 2.99 0.81 5.31
CA GLN A 106 2.72 1.93 4.41
C GLN A 106 1.36 1.82 3.75
N VAL A 107 1.07 0.70 3.10
CA VAL A 107 -0.15 0.52 2.30
C VAL A 107 -0.98 -0.64 2.83
N ILE A 108 -2.28 -0.61 2.54
CA ILE A 108 -3.26 -1.54 3.11
C ILE A 108 -3.81 -2.46 2.04
N SER A 109 -3.79 -3.75 2.33
CA SER A 109 -4.48 -4.80 1.59
C SER A 109 -5.79 -5.16 2.29
N VAL A 110 -6.90 -5.15 1.56
CA VAL A 110 -8.21 -5.59 2.06
C VAL A 110 -8.55 -6.94 1.43
N ARG A 111 -8.94 -7.92 2.27
CA ARG A 111 -9.25 -9.29 1.84
C ARG A 111 -8.12 -9.96 1.05
N GLY A 112 -6.89 -9.55 1.35
CA GLY A 112 -5.69 -10.08 0.73
C GLY A 112 -5.40 -9.60 -0.70
N LEU A 113 -6.24 -8.77 -1.30
CA LEU A 113 -5.98 -8.14 -2.59
C LEU A 113 -4.89 -7.08 -2.47
N SER A 114 -4.14 -6.86 -3.55
CA SER A 114 -3.13 -5.80 -3.61
C SER A 114 -3.70 -4.43 -3.21
N PRO A 115 -2.92 -3.56 -2.57
CA PRO A 115 -3.37 -2.23 -2.16
C PRO A 115 -3.97 -1.37 -3.28
N ASP A 116 -3.55 -1.57 -4.53
CA ASP A 116 -4.09 -0.84 -5.69
C ASP A 116 -5.56 -1.17 -6.00
N PHE A 117 -6.12 -2.24 -5.41
CA PHE A 117 -7.53 -2.59 -5.51
C PHE A 117 -8.42 -1.92 -4.46
N ALA A 118 -7.83 -1.22 -3.49
CA ALA A 118 -8.55 -0.44 -2.51
C ALA A 118 -8.48 1.06 -2.84
N THR A 119 -9.58 1.76 -2.65
CA THR A 119 -9.60 3.22 -2.75
C THR A 119 -9.52 3.84 -1.37
N THR A 120 -8.72 4.88 -1.20
CA THR A 120 -8.58 5.61 0.05
C THR A 120 -9.22 6.99 -0.05
N LEU A 121 -10.06 7.31 0.92
CA LEU A 121 -10.75 8.59 1.06
C LEU A 121 -10.30 9.32 2.32
N LEU A 122 -10.41 10.63 2.31
CA LEU A 122 -10.36 11.50 3.48
C LEU A 122 -11.64 12.32 3.55
N ASN A 123 -12.47 12.07 4.55
CA ASN A 123 -13.82 12.68 4.67
C ASN A 123 -14.68 12.48 3.42
N GLY A 124 -14.65 11.26 2.84
CA GLY A 124 -15.41 10.90 1.65
C GLY A 124 -14.87 11.45 0.32
N ARG A 125 -13.64 12.00 0.28
CA ARG A 125 -12.96 12.52 -0.91
C ARG A 125 -11.75 11.66 -1.26
N GLU A 126 -11.64 11.24 -2.52
CA GLU A 126 -10.51 10.42 -2.98
C GLU A 126 -9.18 11.17 -2.79
N MET A 127 -8.15 10.46 -2.33
CA MET A 127 -6.83 11.00 -2.06
C MET A 127 -5.83 10.64 -3.16
N VAL A 128 -4.85 11.51 -3.33
CA VAL A 128 -3.69 11.32 -4.20
C VAL A 128 -2.60 10.54 -3.48
N SER A 129 -1.66 9.94 -4.24
CA SER A 129 -0.52 9.17 -3.70
C SER A 129 0.81 9.71 -4.18
N THR A 130 1.85 9.55 -3.34
CA THR A 130 3.24 9.94 -3.69
C THR A 130 3.99 8.83 -4.44
N GLY A 131 3.48 7.59 -4.44
CA GLY A 131 4.05 6.46 -5.19
C GLY A 131 3.66 6.46 -6.67
N ASP A 132 4.18 5.50 -7.43
CA ASP A 132 3.92 5.38 -8.87
C ASP A 132 2.47 4.97 -9.19
N ASN A 133 1.75 4.39 -8.22
CA ASN A 133 0.43 3.81 -8.39
C ASN A 133 -0.67 4.57 -7.63
N ARG A 134 -1.82 3.89 -7.41
CA ARG A 134 -3.01 4.48 -6.78
C ARG A 134 -3.04 4.32 -5.26
N SER A 135 -2.32 3.32 -4.74
CA SER A 135 -2.31 3.03 -3.32
C SER A 135 -1.75 4.21 -2.51
N VAL A 136 -2.51 4.62 -1.50
CA VAL A 136 -2.15 5.74 -0.63
C VAL A 136 -1.22 5.23 0.47
N GLU A 137 -0.12 5.92 0.67
CA GLU A 137 0.82 5.63 1.75
C GLU A 137 0.32 6.24 3.06
N PHE A 138 -0.27 5.41 3.92
CA PHE A 138 -0.87 5.84 5.19
C PHE A 138 0.14 6.37 6.19
N ASP A 139 1.43 6.06 6.03
CA ASP A 139 2.49 6.64 6.85
C ASP A 139 2.73 8.13 6.54
N GLN A 140 2.16 8.68 5.48
CA GLN A 140 2.18 10.11 5.17
C GLN A 140 1.13 10.92 5.96
N TYR A 141 0.15 10.24 6.59
CA TYR A 141 -0.92 10.90 7.35
C TYR A 141 -0.65 10.79 8.85
N PRO A 142 -0.68 11.92 9.59
CA PRO A 142 -0.48 11.89 11.03
C PRO A 142 -1.64 11.21 11.73
N SER A 143 -1.36 10.08 12.40
CA SER A 143 -2.35 9.30 13.14
C SER A 143 -3.02 10.11 14.26
N GLU A 144 -2.32 11.10 14.77
CA GLU A 144 -2.74 11.97 15.86
C GLU A 144 -3.87 12.94 15.46
N LEU A 145 -4.12 13.12 14.17
CA LEU A 145 -5.12 14.07 13.65
C LEU A 145 -6.34 13.39 13.01
N VAL A 146 -6.37 12.05 12.99
CA VAL A 146 -7.47 11.25 12.44
C VAL A 146 -8.36 10.75 13.58
N SER A 147 -9.66 10.96 13.50
CA SER A 147 -10.64 10.55 14.50
C SER A 147 -11.09 9.09 14.34
N GLY A 148 -10.98 8.54 13.14
CA GLY A 148 -11.36 7.17 12.85
C GLY A 148 -11.14 6.80 11.39
N VAL A 149 -11.27 5.51 11.11
CA VAL A 149 -11.23 4.96 9.75
C VAL A 149 -12.34 3.93 9.61
N THR A 150 -13.12 4.06 8.53
CA THR A 150 -14.14 3.07 8.15
C THR A 150 -13.69 2.35 6.89
N VAL A 151 -13.73 1.02 6.91
CA VAL A 151 -13.42 0.16 5.77
C VAL A 151 -14.73 -0.43 5.23
N TYR A 152 -15.18 0.03 4.08
CA TYR A 152 -16.34 -0.48 3.37
C TYR A 152 -15.93 -1.71 2.57
N LYS A 153 -16.44 -2.89 2.95
CA LYS A 153 -16.17 -4.16 2.26
C LYS A 153 -17.17 -4.44 1.14
N THR A 154 -18.37 -3.87 1.24
CA THR A 154 -19.36 -3.87 0.16
C THR A 154 -19.64 -2.44 -0.28
N PRO A 155 -19.66 -2.16 -1.58
CA PRO A 155 -19.97 -0.84 -2.10
C PRO A 155 -21.48 -0.57 -2.06
N ASP A 156 -21.84 0.70 -2.09
CA ASP A 156 -23.18 1.15 -2.45
C ASP A 156 -23.10 2.24 -3.53
N ALA A 157 -24.21 2.51 -4.21
CA ALA A 157 -24.23 3.43 -5.33
C ALA A 157 -23.89 4.89 -4.95
N GLY A 158 -24.04 5.27 -3.70
CA GLY A 158 -23.70 6.61 -3.18
C GLY A 158 -22.23 6.76 -2.77
N LEU A 159 -21.46 5.67 -2.71
CA LEU A 159 -20.06 5.71 -2.35
C LEU A 159 -19.20 5.97 -3.60
N PHE A 160 -18.58 7.14 -3.67
CA PHE A 160 -17.63 7.49 -4.73
C PHE A 160 -16.25 6.89 -4.42
N GLY A 161 -15.47 6.60 -5.47
CA GLY A 161 -14.16 5.98 -5.32
C GLY A 161 -14.27 4.53 -4.84
N GLN A 162 -15.16 3.74 -5.43
CA GLN A 162 -15.26 2.31 -5.13
C GLN A 162 -14.00 1.58 -5.54
N GLY A 163 -13.50 0.69 -4.69
CA GLY A 163 -12.43 -0.25 -4.98
C GLY A 163 -12.93 -1.68 -5.08
N LEU A 164 -12.22 -2.53 -5.83
CA LEU A 164 -12.56 -3.94 -5.99
C LEU A 164 -12.44 -4.72 -4.65
N SER A 165 -11.47 -4.36 -3.82
CA SER A 165 -11.27 -4.98 -2.50
C SER A 165 -12.07 -4.29 -1.41
N GLY A 166 -12.34 -3.00 -1.56
CA GLY A 166 -13.05 -2.17 -0.61
C GLY A 166 -12.62 -0.70 -0.68
N THR A 167 -13.22 0.11 0.16
CA THR A 167 -12.92 1.55 0.26
C THR A 167 -12.59 1.89 1.71
N LEU A 168 -11.50 2.60 1.93
CA LEU A 168 -11.07 3.07 3.25
C LEU A 168 -11.38 4.57 3.34
N ASP A 169 -12.18 4.98 4.33
CA ASP A 169 -12.47 6.40 4.57
C ASP A 169 -11.87 6.84 5.91
N MET A 170 -10.83 7.66 5.85
CA MET A 170 -10.26 8.33 7.01
C MET A 170 -11.11 9.54 7.36
N GLN A 171 -11.42 9.71 8.63
CA GLN A 171 -12.27 10.77 9.12
C GLN A 171 -11.50 11.70 10.04
N THR A 172 -11.68 13.02 9.84
CA THR A 172 -11.18 14.05 10.73
C THR A 172 -12.25 14.44 11.75
N VAL A 173 -11.81 15.10 12.80
CA VAL A 173 -12.70 15.61 13.86
C VAL A 173 -13.71 16.62 13.30
N ARG A 174 -14.98 16.50 13.72
CA ARG A 174 -16.06 17.46 13.42
C ARG A 174 -16.31 18.35 14.64
N PRO A 175 -15.85 19.61 14.65
CA PRO A 175 -15.84 20.42 15.86
C PRO A 175 -17.23 20.73 16.45
N LEU A 176 -18.29 20.83 15.63
CA LEU A 176 -19.65 21.05 16.14
C LEU A 176 -20.28 19.83 16.83
N ASN A 177 -19.65 18.65 16.76
CA ASN A 177 -20.08 17.45 17.49
C ASN A 177 -19.59 17.42 18.95
N PHE A 178 -18.75 18.38 19.36
CA PHE A 178 -18.26 18.51 20.72
C PHE A 178 -19.11 19.49 21.51
N ASN A 179 -19.25 19.23 22.82
CA ASN A 179 -20.01 20.12 23.71
C ASN A 179 -19.11 21.16 24.38
N GLU A 180 -17.83 20.87 24.52
CA GLU A 180 -16.83 21.72 25.18
C GLU A 180 -15.57 21.84 24.32
N PRO A 181 -14.82 22.94 24.44
CA PRO A 181 -13.50 23.02 23.82
C PRO A 181 -12.57 21.95 24.36
N VAL A 182 -11.73 21.38 23.49
CA VAL A 182 -10.77 20.35 23.85
C VAL A 182 -9.39 20.75 23.33
N ILE A 183 -8.38 20.69 24.19
CA ILE A 183 -6.96 20.84 23.84
C ILE A 183 -6.27 19.51 24.15
N THR A 184 -5.51 18.99 23.22
CA THR A 184 -4.71 17.78 23.43
C THR A 184 -3.25 18.04 23.05
N LEU A 185 -2.33 17.64 23.92
CA LEU A 185 -0.89 17.70 23.71
C LEU A 185 -0.32 16.30 23.84
N ASN A 186 0.43 15.84 22.86
CA ASN A 186 1.12 14.56 22.87
C ASN A 186 2.63 14.75 22.67
N GLY A 187 3.41 14.02 23.46
CA GLY A 187 4.85 13.89 23.27
C GLY A 187 5.27 12.44 23.43
N ARG A 188 6.03 11.91 22.48
CA ARG A 188 6.59 10.56 22.54
C ARG A 188 8.07 10.58 22.20
N TYR A 189 8.85 9.84 22.96
CA TYR A 189 10.26 9.58 22.71
C TYR A 189 10.42 8.11 22.37
N GLN A 190 11.21 7.80 21.31
CA GLN A 190 11.39 6.43 20.86
C GLN A 190 12.86 6.04 20.77
N ARG A 191 13.12 4.71 20.85
CA ARG A 191 14.43 4.11 20.65
C ARG A 191 14.30 2.85 19.80
N ASN A 192 15.15 2.70 18.78
CA ASN A 192 15.31 1.47 18.02
C ASN A 192 16.39 0.56 18.64
N SER A 193 16.18 -0.75 18.63
CA SER A 193 17.07 -1.74 19.27
C SER A 193 18.36 -2.02 18.49
N LEU A 194 18.45 -1.66 17.20
CA LEU A 194 19.64 -1.94 16.38
C LEU A 194 20.82 -1.01 16.68
N GLY A 195 20.61 0.07 17.46
CA GLY A 195 21.67 0.94 17.92
C GLY A 195 22.22 1.89 16.86
N GLU A 196 23.23 2.66 17.23
CA GLU A 196 23.86 3.67 16.39
C GLU A 196 24.70 3.06 15.27
N ALA A 197 24.67 3.66 14.07
CA ALA A 197 25.61 3.38 12.99
C ALA A 197 25.65 4.54 11.98
N ALA A 198 26.76 4.73 11.28
CA ALA A 198 26.97 5.74 10.24
C ALA A 198 26.48 7.15 10.67
N LYS A 199 26.81 7.58 11.88
CA LYS A 199 26.41 8.86 12.52
C LYS A 199 24.90 9.04 12.68
N THR A 200 24.12 7.96 12.70
CA THR A 200 22.69 7.98 12.97
C THR A 200 22.39 7.37 14.33
N ASP A 201 21.80 8.17 15.22
CA ASP A 201 21.34 7.74 16.54
C ASP A 201 20.08 6.85 16.43
N PRO A 202 19.87 5.90 17.36
CA PRO A 202 18.65 5.08 17.38
C PRO A 202 17.43 5.80 17.97
N TYR A 203 17.53 7.08 18.28
CA TYR A 203 16.50 7.84 18.98
C TYR A 203 15.64 8.66 18.03
N GLY A 204 14.39 8.85 18.42
CA GLY A 204 13.45 9.69 17.71
C GLY A 204 12.39 10.28 18.63
N ASN A 205 11.59 11.18 18.10
CA ASN A 205 10.53 11.85 18.85
C ASN A 205 9.28 12.07 17.99
N ARG A 206 8.15 12.24 18.67
CA ARG A 206 6.88 12.64 18.07
C ARG A 206 6.19 13.64 18.98
N LEU A 207 5.70 14.71 18.40
CA LEU A 207 4.98 15.77 19.08
C LEU A 207 3.70 16.07 18.32
N SER A 208 2.59 16.21 19.03
CA SER A 208 1.35 16.71 18.42
C SER A 208 0.60 17.61 19.38
N ALA A 209 -0.12 18.55 18.78
CA ALA A 209 -1.01 19.46 19.49
C ALA A 209 -2.29 19.62 18.68
N SER A 210 -3.44 19.57 19.34
CA SER A 210 -4.71 19.84 18.70
C SER A 210 -5.61 20.72 19.57
N TRP A 211 -6.42 21.53 18.92
CA TRP A 211 -7.45 22.36 19.55
C TRP A 211 -8.75 22.22 18.78
N ILE A 212 -9.84 22.02 19.53
CA ILE A 212 -11.20 21.97 19.04
C ILE A 212 -12.00 23.00 19.83
N GLY A 213 -12.72 23.86 19.15
CA GLY A 213 -13.52 24.88 19.79
C GLY A 213 -14.80 25.21 19.03
N GLN A 214 -15.79 25.74 19.73
CA GLN A 214 -17.07 26.15 19.18
C GLN A 214 -17.43 27.53 19.72
N SER A 215 -18.23 28.27 18.94
CA SER A 215 -18.92 29.47 19.44
C SER A 215 -20.02 29.07 20.45
N ALA A 216 -20.34 29.98 21.39
CA ALA A 216 -21.34 29.73 22.43
C ALA A 216 -22.73 29.39 21.85
N ASP A 217 -23.08 29.93 20.68
CA ASP A 217 -24.31 29.66 19.95
C ASP A 217 -24.21 28.40 19.05
N ARG A 218 -23.09 27.69 19.06
CA ARG A 218 -22.77 26.48 18.26
C ARG A 218 -22.99 26.67 16.76
N ARG A 219 -22.90 27.91 16.26
CA ARG A 219 -22.93 28.18 14.81
C ARG A 219 -21.61 28.04 14.13
N PHE A 220 -20.51 28.27 14.85
CA PHE A 220 -19.16 28.09 14.36
C PHE A 220 -18.45 27.00 15.16
N GLY A 221 -17.82 26.10 14.45
CA GLY A 221 -16.89 25.12 15.01
C GLY A 221 -15.55 25.17 14.27
N PHE A 222 -14.46 25.08 14.99
CA PHE A 222 -13.14 25.08 14.44
C PHE A 222 -12.27 24.02 15.12
N SER A 223 -11.55 23.25 14.34
CA SER A 223 -10.50 22.37 14.83
C SER A 223 -9.21 22.59 14.04
N ILE A 224 -8.10 22.53 14.73
CA ILE A 224 -6.78 22.56 14.15
C ILE A 224 -5.88 21.57 14.90
N GLY A 225 -5.09 20.81 14.18
CA GLY A 225 -4.12 19.91 14.73
C GLY A 225 -2.80 20.03 13.98
N PHE A 226 -1.71 19.94 14.72
CA PHE A 226 -0.35 19.89 14.22
C PHE A 226 0.33 18.62 14.73
N SER A 227 1.14 17.99 13.90
CA SER A 227 1.95 16.81 14.25
C SER A 227 3.35 16.96 13.67
N HIS A 228 4.35 16.67 14.48
CA HIS A 228 5.76 16.55 14.09
C HIS A 228 6.29 15.19 14.50
N SER A 229 7.05 14.53 13.63
CA SER A 229 7.76 13.30 13.97
C SER A 229 9.16 13.28 13.37
N ASP A 230 10.12 12.80 14.14
CA ASP A 230 11.48 12.47 13.72
C ASP A 230 11.73 11.02 14.10
N THR A 231 11.79 10.14 13.11
CA THR A 231 11.83 8.68 13.31
C THR A 231 13.12 8.13 12.69
N PRO A 232 13.99 7.47 13.47
CA PRO A 232 15.19 6.86 12.94
C PRO A 232 14.87 5.66 12.06
N ILE A 233 15.65 5.51 11.00
CA ILE A 233 15.67 4.34 10.12
C ILE A 233 16.87 3.49 10.50
N HIS A 234 16.64 2.22 10.82
CA HIS A 234 17.66 1.23 11.07
C HIS A 234 17.24 -0.10 10.46
N GLU A 235 18.07 -0.62 9.56
CA GLU A 235 17.82 -1.89 8.87
C GLU A 235 19.11 -2.67 8.72
N ASN A 236 19.05 -3.98 9.01
CA ASN A 236 20.03 -4.96 8.60
C ASN A 236 19.42 -5.78 7.46
N GLN A 237 20.14 -5.95 6.38
CA GLN A 237 19.64 -6.68 5.21
C GLN A 237 20.73 -7.58 4.62
N VAL A 238 20.29 -8.78 4.21
CA VAL A 238 21.06 -9.65 3.30
C VAL A 238 20.16 -9.93 2.10
N GLY A 239 20.68 -9.76 0.90
CA GLY A 239 20.01 -10.03 -0.35
C GLY A 239 20.84 -10.98 -1.23
N LEU A 240 20.16 -11.90 -1.90
CA LEU A 240 20.71 -12.80 -2.91
C LEU A 240 20.12 -12.40 -4.26
N TYR A 241 20.93 -12.49 -5.31
CA TYR A 241 20.51 -12.07 -6.64
C TYR A 241 19.54 -13.05 -7.28
N GLU A 242 18.58 -12.51 -7.98
CA GLU A 242 17.67 -13.21 -8.88
C GLU A 242 18.19 -13.16 -10.33
N PRO A 243 17.86 -14.17 -11.11
CA PRO A 243 17.24 -15.43 -10.75
C PRO A 243 18.22 -16.44 -10.15
N TRP A 244 17.73 -17.41 -9.39
CA TRP A 244 18.47 -18.64 -9.13
C TRP A 244 18.53 -19.45 -10.41
N LYS A 245 19.71 -19.92 -10.81
CA LYS A 245 19.99 -20.58 -12.09
C LYS A 245 20.71 -21.92 -11.89
N THR A 246 20.60 -22.78 -12.88
CA THR A 246 21.32 -24.07 -12.93
C THR A 246 22.49 -24.03 -13.90
N ASP A 247 23.02 -22.84 -14.18
CA ASP A 247 24.17 -22.67 -15.07
C ASP A 247 25.39 -23.42 -14.54
N ALA A 248 26.22 -23.96 -15.47
CA ALA A 248 27.46 -24.63 -15.11
C ALA A 248 28.42 -23.66 -14.41
N ARG A 249 28.92 -24.06 -13.23
CA ARG A 249 29.89 -23.29 -12.44
C ARG A 249 31.03 -24.19 -11.96
N PRO A 250 32.27 -23.72 -12.01
CA PRO A 250 33.40 -24.53 -11.55
C PRO A 250 33.23 -24.97 -10.09
N GLY A 251 33.28 -26.31 -9.86
CA GLY A 251 33.13 -26.90 -8.54
C GLY A 251 31.71 -27.20 -8.09
N LEU A 252 30.66 -26.78 -8.85
CA LEU A 252 29.28 -27.22 -8.63
C LEU A 252 28.93 -28.43 -9.54
N ALA A 253 28.11 -29.32 -9.02
CA ALA A 253 27.51 -30.38 -9.82
C ALA A 253 26.55 -29.80 -10.85
N GLU A 254 26.43 -30.41 -12.02
CA GLU A 254 25.47 -30.02 -13.06
C GLU A 254 24.01 -30.03 -12.51
N GLY A 255 23.24 -29.01 -12.84
CA GLY A 255 21.86 -28.84 -12.38
C GLY A 255 21.73 -28.27 -10.96
N THR A 256 22.82 -27.86 -10.30
CA THR A 256 22.76 -27.17 -9.01
C THR A 256 22.23 -25.78 -9.17
N TRP A 257 21.18 -25.45 -8.42
CA TRP A 257 20.63 -24.07 -8.36
C TRP A 257 21.57 -23.17 -7.57
N ALA A 258 22.03 -22.08 -8.16
CA ALA A 258 22.88 -21.06 -7.53
C ALA A 258 22.48 -19.64 -7.95
N THR A 259 22.85 -18.65 -7.17
CA THR A 259 22.63 -17.21 -7.44
C THR A 259 23.91 -16.57 -8.00
N ASP A 260 23.77 -15.50 -8.80
CA ASP A 260 24.89 -14.78 -9.41
C ASP A 260 25.60 -13.82 -8.45
N GLY A 261 25.00 -13.54 -7.31
CA GLY A 261 25.60 -12.62 -6.35
C GLY A 261 24.85 -12.52 -5.03
N MET A 262 25.52 -11.93 -4.06
CA MET A 262 24.99 -11.72 -2.70
C MET A 262 25.47 -10.38 -2.17
N LYS A 263 24.65 -9.79 -1.31
CA LYS A 263 24.96 -8.53 -0.66
C LYS A 263 24.50 -8.52 0.80
N ALA A 264 25.27 -7.88 1.65
CA ALA A 264 24.91 -7.59 3.03
C ALA A 264 25.02 -6.08 3.27
N LEU A 265 24.01 -5.46 3.86
CA LEU A 265 24.04 -4.02 4.10
C LEU A 265 23.41 -3.65 5.44
N ARG A 266 23.83 -2.52 5.94
CA ARG A 266 23.14 -1.78 6.99
C ARG A 266 22.74 -0.41 6.48
N ARG A 267 21.43 -0.09 6.62
CA ARG A 267 20.84 1.21 6.29
C ARG A 267 20.52 1.96 7.57
N THR A 268 20.87 3.26 7.60
CA THR A 268 20.57 4.15 8.72
C THR A 268 20.23 5.55 8.22
N GLY A 269 19.36 6.24 8.94
CA GLY A 269 18.91 7.59 8.57
C GLY A 269 17.71 8.03 9.39
N TYR A 270 17.00 9.03 8.89
CA TYR A 270 15.83 9.61 9.53
C TYR A 270 14.69 9.87 8.54
N THR A 271 13.46 9.73 9.04
CA THR A 271 12.27 10.28 8.40
C THR A 271 11.66 11.33 9.29
N LYS A 272 11.65 12.58 8.83
CA LYS A 272 11.00 13.72 9.48
C LYS A 272 9.68 13.99 8.79
N ARG A 273 8.63 14.25 9.58
CA ARG A 273 7.31 14.58 9.03
C ARG A 273 6.67 15.69 9.85
N ASP A 274 6.09 16.64 9.12
CA ASP A 274 5.23 17.70 9.65
C ASP A 274 3.86 17.57 8.99
N GLY A 275 2.80 17.62 9.80
CA GLY A 275 1.43 17.56 9.31
C GLY A 275 0.53 18.58 10.01
N ILE A 276 -0.39 19.16 9.26
CA ILE A 276 -1.44 20.04 9.78
C ILE A 276 -2.78 19.62 9.17
N MET A 277 -3.78 19.53 10.03
CA MET A 277 -5.18 19.35 9.64
C MET A 277 -6.03 20.42 10.31
N SER A 278 -7.05 20.91 9.60
CA SER A 278 -8.00 21.89 10.13
C SER A 278 -9.36 21.66 9.53
N THR A 279 -10.42 21.79 10.35
CA THR A 279 -11.81 21.77 9.91
C THR A 279 -12.50 23.00 10.46
N LEU A 280 -13.15 23.76 9.58
CA LEU A 280 -14.05 24.86 9.91
C LEU A 280 -15.47 24.45 9.55
N GLN A 281 -16.38 24.49 10.52
CA GLN A 281 -17.81 24.26 10.33
C GLN A 281 -18.60 25.53 10.62
N PHE A 282 -19.54 25.83 9.74
CA PHE A 282 -20.49 26.93 9.90
C PHE A 282 -21.92 26.42 9.76
N ARG A 283 -22.70 26.54 10.82
CA ARG A 283 -24.12 26.12 10.87
C ARG A 283 -24.98 27.26 11.38
N PRO A 284 -25.33 28.20 10.51
CA PRO A 284 -26.14 29.35 10.93
C PRO A 284 -27.59 28.96 11.32
N SER A 285 -28.06 27.82 10.81
CA SER A 285 -29.38 27.24 11.12
C SER A 285 -29.33 25.71 10.90
N ASN A 286 -30.38 25.01 11.30
CA ASN A 286 -30.53 23.59 10.99
C ASN A 286 -30.72 23.30 9.50
N ALA A 287 -31.06 24.32 8.72
CA ALA A 287 -31.26 24.21 7.27
C ALA A 287 -29.94 24.22 6.46
N TRP A 288 -28.82 24.68 7.02
CA TRP A 288 -27.57 24.78 6.28
C TRP A 288 -26.37 24.54 7.18
N THR A 289 -25.50 23.64 6.71
CA THR A 289 -24.16 23.39 7.30
C THR A 289 -23.10 23.46 6.20
N SER A 290 -22.08 24.26 6.43
CA SER A 290 -20.89 24.38 5.55
C SER A 290 -19.67 23.88 6.29
N THR A 291 -18.86 23.05 5.63
CA THR A 291 -17.64 22.45 6.20
C THR A 291 -16.48 22.67 5.25
N LEU A 292 -15.41 23.28 5.73
CA LEU A 292 -14.13 23.42 5.02
C LEU A 292 -13.08 22.57 5.73
N ASP A 293 -12.50 21.62 5.00
CA ASP A 293 -11.43 20.76 5.47
C ASP A 293 -10.11 21.11 4.77
N LEU A 294 -9.04 21.25 5.55
CA LEU A 294 -7.70 21.53 5.07
C LEU A 294 -6.72 20.47 5.60
N PHE A 295 -5.87 19.98 4.73
CA PHE A 295 -4.80 19.04 5.06
C PHE A 295 -3.51 19.42 4.34
N HIS A 296 -2.39 19.43 5.07
CA HIS A 296 -1.06 19.54 4.50
C HIS A 296 -0.10 18.65 5.27
N SER A 297 0.72 17.89 4.55
CA SER A 297 1.81 17.08 5.10
C SER A 297 3.08 17.27 4.28
N ARG A 298 4.20 17.34 4.97
CA ARG A 298 5.55 17.28 4.41
C ARG A 298 6.32 16.18 5.11
N ALA A 299 6.93 15.30 4.32
CA ALA A 299 7.87 14.30 4.83
C ALA A 299 9.22 14.46 4.13
N GLU A 300 10.30 14.26 4.90
CA GLU A 300 11.67 14.25 4.39
C GLU A 300 12.35 13.01 4.97
N GLN A 301 12.90 12.18 4.08
CA GLN A 301 13.69 11.02 4.44
C GLN A 301 15.10 11.20 3.91
N GLU A 302 16.07 11.00 4.77
CA GLU A 302 17.48 10.97 4.40
C GLU A 302 18.12 9.76 5.04
N ASP A 303 18.71 8.90 4.22
CA ASP A 303 19.36 7.68 4.69
C ASP A 303 20.62 7.36 3.89
N THR A 304 21.54 6.64 4.55
CA THR A 304 22.71 6.05 3.94
C THR A 304 22.70 4.54 4.15
N ALA A 305 23.14 3.79 3.16
CA ALA A 305 23.36 2.36 3.28
C ALA A 305 24.81 2.03 2.93
N ASN A 306 25.39 1.12 3.68
CA ASN A 306 26.76 0.66 3.48
C ASN A 306 26.69 -0.85 3.25
N GLN A 307 27.13 -1.28 2.06
CA GLN A 307 26.91 -2.61 1.54
C GLN A 307 28.25 -3.29 1.22
N PHE A 308 28.38 -4.53 1.64
CA PHE A 308 29.35 -5.48 1.11
C PHE A 308 28.65 -6.33 0.05
N GLU A 309 29.27 -6.50 -1.10
CA GLU A 309 28.68 -7.18 -2.24
C GLU A 309 29.71 -8.07 -2.92
N VAL A 310 29.27 -9.26 -3.29
CA VAL A 310 30.08 -10.23 -4.05
C VAL A 310 29.26 -10.76 -5.22
N ASN A 311 29.86 -10.70 -6.42
CA ASN A 311 29.37 -11.45 -7.56
C ASN A 311 30.06 -12.82 -7.56
N THR A 312 29.27 -13.88 -7.74
CA THR A 312 29.74 -15.28 -7.68
C THR A 312 30.01 -15.87 -9.06
N GLN A 313 29.80 -15.09 -10.13
CA GLN A 313 29.96 -15.47 -11.52
C GLN A 313 30.99 -14.60 -12.26
N TYR A 314 31.16 -13.32 -11.86
CA TYR A 314 32.04 -12.35 -12.49
C TYR A 314 32.99 -11.71 -11.48
N ASN A 315 34.27 -11.57 -11.83
CA ASN A 315 35.27 -10.90 -10.98
C ASN A 315 36.06 -9.80 -11.69
N GLY A 316 35.71 -9.49 -12.94
CA GLY A 316 36.41 -8.47 -13.75
C GLY A 316 37.71 -8.92 -14.38
N ILE A 317 38.10 -10.18 -14.24
CA ILE A 317 39.24 -10.76 -14.97
C ILE A 317 38.80 -10.97 -16.42
N THR A 318 39.53 -10.37 -17.36
CA THR A 318 39.24 -10.50 -18.79
C THR A 318 39.78 -11.82 -19.33
N GLU A 319 38.91 -12.59 -19.99
CA GLU A 319 39.23 -13.74 -20.82
C GLU A 319 38.81 -13.45 -22.28
N GLU A 320 39.44 -14.15 -23.23
CA GLU A 320 39.19 -13.89 -24.66
C GLU A 320 37.77 -14.23 -25.09
N SER A 321 37.06 -15.15 -24.41
CA SER A 321 35.68 -15.58 -24.72
C SER A 321 34.60 -14.91 -23.90
N ASP A 322 34.88 -14.44 -22.69
CA ASP A 322 33.94 -13.75 -21.80
C ASP A 322 34.73 -12.88 -20.81
N PRO A 323 34.93 -11.62 -21.17
CA PRO A 323 35.90 -10.74 -20.49
C PRO A 323 35.66 -10.50 -19.00
N GLN A 324 34.49 -10.79 -18.48
CA GLN A 324 34.14 -10.48 -17.10
C GLN A 324 33.84 -11.72 -16.24
N ARG A 325 33.75 -12.89 -16.82
CA ARG A 325 33.33 -14.10 -16.15
C ARG A 325 34.43 -14.71 -15.27
N CYS A 326 34.06 -15.24 -14.11
CA CYS A 326 34.96 -15.98 -13.23
C CYS A 326 35.26 -17.43 -13.72
N ALA A 327 35.29 -17.68 -15.00
CA ALA A 327 35.37 -19.04 -15.57
C ALA A 327 36.57 -19.86 -15.10
N VAL A 328 37.68 -19.21 -14.71
CA VAL A 328 38.92 -19.85 -14.28
C VAL A 328 39.19 -19.69 -12.79
N THR A 329 38.74 -18.62 -12.17
CA THR A 329 39.14 -18.23 -10.82
C THR A 329 38.07 -18.37 -9.77
N CYS A 330 36.78 -18.23 -10.15
CA CYS A 330 35.63 -18.42 -9.22
C CYS A 330 35.32 -19.93 -9.11
N VAL A 331 35.84 -20.58 -8.09
CA VAL A 331 35.73 -22.05 -7.90
C VAL A 331 35.01 -22.34 -6.57
N TYR A 332 33.96 -23.14 -6.66
CA TYR A 332 33.27 -23.67 -5.51
C TYR A 332 33.93 -24.91 -4.96
N SER A 333 34.07 -25.00 -3.65
CA SER A 333 34.59 -26.18 -2.94
C SER A 333 33.84 -26.37 -1.62
N ASN A 334 33.98 -27.51 -0.97
CA ASN A 334 33.29 -27.86 0.27
C ASN A 334 31.76 -27.68 0.16
N VAL A 335 31.19 -27.96 -1.01
CA VAL A 335 29.81 -27.68 -1.40
C VAL A 335 28.84 -28.49 -0.58
N ARG A 336 27.83 -27.79 -0.03
CA ARG A 336 26.64 -28.36 0.61
C ARG A 336 25.42 -27.99 -0.23
N LEU A 337 24.55 -28.96 -0.45
CA LEU A 337 23.31 -28.77 -1.18
C LEU A 337 22.11 -28.94 -0.25
N SER A 338 21.01 -28.25 -0.56
CA SER A 338 19.71 -28.51 0.04
C SER A 338 19.07 -29.78 -0.53
N GLU A 339 17.95 -30.22 0.07
CA GLU A 339 17.18 -31.37 -0.43
C GLU A 339 16.65 -31.16 -1.86
N ASN A 340 16.42 -29.88 -2.28
CA ASN A 340 15.92 -29.51 -3.60
C ASN A 340 17.04 -29.19 -4.60
N GLY A 341 18.31 -29.55 -4.31
CA GLY A 341 19.45 -29.35 -5.20
C GLY A 341 19.90 -27.87 -5.31
N SER A 342 19.54 -27.02 -4.36
CA SER A 342 20.04 -25.65 -4.31
C SER A 342 21.35 -25.58 -3.51
N PHE A 343 22.28 -24.72 -3.92
CA PHE A 343 23.48 -24.43 -3.17
C PHE A 343 23.17 -23.91 -1.78
N ALA A 344 23.55 -24.61 -0.76
CA ALA A 344 23.26 -24.29 0.65
C ALA A 344 24.49 -23.78 1.41
N GLY A 345 25.70 -23.86 0.82
CA GLY A 345 26.93 -23.34 1.42
C GLY A 345 28.18 -24.01 0.92
N GLY A 346 29.31 -23.43 1.24
CA GLY A 346 30.62 -23.88 0.84
C GLY A 346 31.63 -22.74 0.78
N THR A 347 32.79 -23.02 0.23
CA THR A 347 33.88 -22.06 0.02
C THR A 347 33.91 -21.64 -1.44
N LEU A 348 33.94 -20.34 -1.71
CA LEU A 348 34.09 -19.76 -3.03
C LEU A 348 35.39 -18.97 -3.11
N THR A 349 36.30 -19.37 -3.99
CA THR A 349 37.61 -18.72 -4.22
C THR A 349 37.59 -17.90 -5.50
N GLY A 350 38.48 -16.92 -5.61
CA GLY A 350 38.71 -16.15 -6.82
C GLY A 350 37.68 -15.06 -7.10
N VAL A 351 36.94 -14.64 -6.07
CA VAL A 351 35.97 -13.56 -6.16
C VAL A 351 36.61 -12.20 -5.89
N TYR A 352 35.97 -11.11 -6.38
CA TYR A 352 36.45 -9.76 -6.16
C TYR A 352 35.33 -8.89 -5.56
N PRO A 353 35.15 -8.96 -4.25
CA PRO A 353 34.12 -8.20 -3.55
C PRO A 353 34.28 -6.70 -3.67
N LEU A 354 33.18 -5.97 -3.52
CA LEU A 354 33.16 -4.52 -3.43
C LEU A 354 32.44 -4.04 -2.16
N VAL A 355 32.77 -2.84 -1.76
CA VAL A 355 32.02 -2.06 -0.75
C VAL A 355 31.36 -0.91 -1.45
N ARG A 356 30.02 -0.82 -1.29
CA ARG A 356 29.19 0.21 -1.91
C ARG A 356 28.66 1.17 -0.86
N GLY A 357 28.87 2.46 -1.07
CA GLY A 357 28.17 3.50 -0.38
C GLY A 357 26.91 3.88 -1.14
N MET A 358 25.79 4.04 -0.43
CA MET A 358 24.50 4.43 -0.97
C MET A 358 23.94 5.58 -0.17
N TYR A 359 23.28 6.51 -0.85
CA TYR A 359 22.61 7.66 -0.25
C TYR A 359 21.23 7.81 -0.88
N ASN A 360 20.23 8.07 -0.05
CA ASN A 360 18.89 8.39 -0.50
C ASN A 360 18.36 9.62 0.23
N HIS A 361 17.81 10.56 -0.54
CA HIS A 361 17.13 11.74 -0.02
C HIS A 361 15.80 11.92 -0.74
N ARG A 362 14.71 11.80 0.01
CA ARG A 362 13.35 11.87 -0.49
C ARG A 362 12.56 12.96 0.21
N ARG A 363 11.82 13.73 -0.55
CA ARG A 363 10.89 14.75 -0.07
C ARG A 363 9.50 14.51 -0.64
N ASP A 364 8.54 14.34 0.24
CA ASP A 364 7.13 14.18 -0.07
C ASP A 364 6.35 15.39 0.43
N ARG A 365 5.35 15.82 -0.35
CA ARG A 365 4.38 16.85 0.05
C ARG A 365 3.01 16.45 -0.42
N ILE A 366 2.02 16.51 0.49
CA ILE A 366 0.61 16.26 0.17
C ILE A 366 -0.18 17.45 0.69
N SER A 367 -1.07 17.98 -0.13
CA SER A 367 -2.01 19.05 0.25
C SER A 367 -3.40 18.67 -0.23
N ALA A 368 -4.41 18.92 0.59
CA ALA A 368 -5.80 18.74 0.21
C ALA A 368 -6.70 19.82 0.82
N VAL A 369 -7.67 20.24 0.05
CA VAL A 369 -8.72 21.19 0.43
C VAL A 369 -10.06 20.62 -0.01
N GLY A 370 -11.05 20.61 0.86
CA GLY A 370 -12.40 20.21 0.53
C GLY A 370 -13.43 21.13 1.16
N TRP A 371 -14.43 21.55 0.38
CA TRP A 371 -15.51 22.40 0.84
C TRP A 371 -16.84 21.76 0.53
N GLY A 372 -17.51 21.28 1.59
CA GLY A 372 -18.81 20.64 1.52
C GLY A 372 -19.90 21.54 2.11
N ASN A 373 -21.09 21.49 1.51
CA ASN A 373 -22.28 22.14 2.02
C ASN A 373 -23.46 21.19 2.03
N GLU A 374 -24.23 21.20 3.09
CA GLU A 374 -25.48 20.48 3.24
C GLU A 374 -26.63 21.47 3.47
N PHE A 375 -27.66 21.38 2.65
CA PHE A 375 -28.86 22.15 2.73
C PHE A 375 -30.04 21.21 3.03
N ASN A 376 -30.70 21.39 4.17
CA ASN A 376 -31.87 20.63 4.59
C ASN A 376 -33.13 21.46 4.34
N PHE A 377 -33.92 21.04 3.37
CA PHE A 377 -35.24 21.58 3.06
C PHE A 377 -36.32 20.67 3.66
N GLU A 378 -37.57 21.15 3.75
CA GLU A 378 -38.65 20.33 4.29
C GLU A 378 -38.86 18.99 3.58
N ARG A 379 -38.55 18.91 2.29
CA ARG A 379 -38.80 17.73 1.43
C ARG A 379 -37.60 17.33 0.62
N ALA A 380 -36.41 17.79 0.93
CA ALA A 380 -35.20 17.44 0.22
C ALA A 380 -33.97 17.79 1.04
N ARG A 381 -32.90 17.03 0.89
CA ARG A 381 -31.54 17.39 1.33
C ARG A 381 -30.63 17.50 0.10
N LEU A 382 -29.97 18.64 -0.04
CA LEU A 382 -29.00 18.90 -1.09
C LEU A 382 -27.61 18.94 -0.46
N ALA A 383 -26.70 18.13 -0.97
CA ALA A 383 -25.28 18.14 -0.62
C ALA A 383 -24.45 18.58 -1.83
N THR A 384 -23.50 19.46 -1.61
CA THR A 384 -22.49 19.84 -2.62
C THR A 384 -21.11 19.74 -2.03
N ASP A 385 -20.13 19.35 -2.84
CA ASP A 385 -18.75 19.24 -2.40
C ASP A 385 -17.80 19.57 -3.56
N VAL A 386 -16.78 20.35 -3.28
CA VAL A 386 -15.67 20.59 -4.20
C VAL A 386 -14.37 20.30 -3.48
N SER A 387 -13.45 19.64 -4.16
CA SER A 387 -12.17 19.25 -3.56
C SER A 387 -11.01 19.36 -4.54
N TRP A 388 -9.85 19.59 -3.98
CA TRP A 388 -8.59 19.57 -4.64
C TRP A 388 -7.57 18.86 -3.75
N SER A 389 -6.74 17.99 -4.32
CA SER A 389 -5.61 17.38 -3.65
C SER A 389 -4.43 17.24 -4.59
N LYS A 390 -3.22 17.40 -4.05
CA LYS A 390 -1.98 17.31 -4.78
C LYS A 390 -0.92 16.63 -3.94
N ALA A 391 -0.24 15.63 -4.52
CA ALA A 391 0.94 14.99 -3.97
C ALA A 391 2.14 15.24 -4.88
N ARG A 392 3.31 15.45 -4.28
CA ARG A 392 4.58 15.54 -5.00
C ARG A 392 5.66 14.82 -4.22
N ARG A 393 6.43 13.99 -4.92
CA ARG A 393 7.66 13.35 -4.45
C ARG A 393 8.82 13.81 -5.30
N SER A 394 9.94 14.15 -4.66
CA SER A 394 11.24 14.28 -5.31
C SER A 394 12.26 13.44 -4.53
N GLU A 395 13.07 12.70 -5.25
CA GLU A 395 14.06 11.80 -4.66
C GLU A 395 15.41 11.96 -5.35
N THR A 396 16.49 11.77 -4.61
CA THR A 396 17.84 11.68 -5.12
C THR A 396 18.48 10.44 -4.53
N THR A 397 18.83 9.48 -5.35
CA THR A 397 19.58 8.28 -4.97
C THR A 397 20.93 8.31 -5.64
N LEU A 398 21.98 8.14 -4.87
CA LEU A 398 23.37 8.07 -5.35
C LEU A 398 24.03 6.83 -4.76
N GLU A 399 24.81 6.13 -5.57
CA GLU A 399 25.67 5.05 -5.11
C GLU A 399 27.05 5.17 -5.75
N ASN A 400 28.08 4.78 -5.03
CA ASN A 400 29.43 4.63 -5.55
C ASN A 400 30.13 3.40 -4.99
N ASN A 401 31.02 2.85 -5.80
CA ASN A 401 31.64 1.55 -5.57
C ASN A 401 33.11 1.74 -5.22
N ALA A 402 33.57 0.98 -4.20
CA ALA A 402 34.95 0.90 -3.80
C ALA A 402 35.43 -0.54 -3.76
N GLN A 403 36.67 -0.78 -4.18
CA GLN A 403 37.33 -2.08 -4.10
C GLN A 403 38.74 -1.98 -3.56
N ARG A 404 39.31 -3.11 -3.12
CA ARG A 404 40.70 -3.18 -2.71
C ARG A 404 41.62 -3.15 -3.97
N LEU A 405 42.70 -2.38 -3.90
CA LEU A 405 43.72 -2.33 -4.96
C LEU A 405 45.04 -2.92 -4.46
N PRO A 406 45.92 -3.39 -5.35
CA PRO A 406 45.82 -3.40 -6.83
C PRO A 406 44.78 -4.38 -7.33
N ASN A 407 44.16 -4.06 -8.49
CA ASN A 407 43.23 -4.94 -9.18
C ASN A 407 43.94 -6.05 -9.97
N PRO A 408 43.48 -7.33 -9.89
CA PRO A 408 42.45 -7.83 -8.98
C PRO A 408 43.05 -8.23 -7.62
N SER A 409 42.37 -7.85 -6.54
CA SER A 409 42.62 -8.28 -5.18
C SER A 409 41.64 -9.38 -4.79
N LEU A 410 41.85 -10.60 -5.32
CA LEU A 410 40.89 -11.69 -5.19
C LEU A 410 40.80 -12.23 -3.77
N ASP A 411 39.57 -12.62 -3.36
CA ASP A 411 39.25 -13.12 -2.05
C ASP A 411 38.69 -14.55 -2.10
N THR A 412 38.62 -15.17 -0.94
CA THR A 412 37.96 -16.44 -0.67
C THR A 412 36.84 -16.19 0.36
N ILE A 413 35.63 -16.58 0.04
CA ILE A 413 34.45 -16.35 0.91
C ILE A 413 33.89 -17.70 1.35
N GLU A 414 33.64 -17.85 2.66
CA GLU A 414 32.82 -18.92 3.20
C GLU A 414 31.35 -18.49 3.18
N LEU A 415 30.53 -19.30 2.53
CA LEU A 415 29.11 -19.08 2.32
C LEU A 415 28.26 -20.08 3.10
N ASP A 416 27.21 -19.59 3.78
CA ASP A 416 26.20 -20.40 4.45
C ASP A 416 24.80 -19.82 4.20
N ILE A 417 24.06 -20.43 3.27
CA ILE A 417 22.73 -19.96 2.85
C ILE A 417 21.71 -20.38 3.88
N ARG A 418 20.96 -19.42 4.41
CA ARG A 418 19.99 -19.62 5.48
C ARG A 418 18.60 -19.10 5.08
N SER A 419 17.60 -19.96 5.19
CA SER A 419 16.22 -19.62 4.84
C SER A 419 15.49 -18.84 5.94
N ASN A 420 15.87 -19.01 7.21
CA ASN A 420 15.18 -18.44 8.36
C ASN A 420 16.01 -17.41 9.14
N ASP A 421 17.22 -17.14 8.70
CA ASP A 421 18.18 -16.23 9.32
C ASP A 421 18.98 -15.54 8.21
N PHE A 422 19.87 -14.62 8.57
CA PHE A 422 20.79 -14.00 7.64
C PHE A 422 21.76 -15.02 7.04
N THR A 423 21.78 -15.10 5.70
CA THR A 423 22.84 -15.80 4.98
C THR A 423 24.20 -15.23 5.39
N GLN A 424 25.19 -16.08 5.60
CA GLN A 424 26.53 -15.69 6.02
C GLN A 424 27.46 -15.59 4.81
N LEU A 425 28.20 -14.48 4.74
CA LEU A 425 29.17 -14.15 3.71
C LEU A 425 30.48 -13.79 4.41
N ALA A 426 31.29 -14.78 4.79
CA ALA A 426 32.50 -14.52 5.58
C ALA A 426 33.71 -14.37 4.64
N PRO A 427 34.23 -13.14 4.38
CA PRO A 427 35.38 -12.89 3.55
C PRO A 427 36.69 -13.33 4.26
N GLY A 428 37.66 -13.75 3.49
CA GLY A 428 39.02 -14.07 3.99
C GLY A 428 39.86 -12.80 4.18
N LEU A 429 39.58 -11.74 3.47
CA LEU A 429 40.24 -10.42 3.60
C LEU A 429 39.49 -9.48 4.54
N ASP A 430 40.23 -8.59 5.17
CA ASP A 430 39.64 -7.54 6.02
C ASP A 430 39.22 -6.32 5.18
N TYR A 431 37.93 -5.94 5.26
CA TYR A 431 37.35 -4.80 4.56
C TYR A 431 37.09 -3.61 5.49
N SER A 432 37.55 -3.64 6.74
CA SER A 432 37.35 -2.56 7.71
C SER A 432 38.33 -1.39 7.51
N ASP A 433 39.45 -1.61 6.84
CA ASP A 433 40.47 -0.57 6.61
C ASP A 433 40.12 0.26 5.36
N ALA A 434 39.60 1.46 5.59
CA ALA A 434 39.25 2.39 4.51
C ALA A 434 40.45 2.83 3.65
N SER A 435 41.69 2.72 4.14
CA SER A 435 42.89 3.06 3.36
C SER A 435 43.21 2.03 2.28
N GLN A 436 42.64 0.83 2.36
CA GLN A 436 42.76 -0.24 1.39
C GLN A 436 41.65 -0.23 0.34
N LEU A 437 40.63 0.64 0.51
CA LEU A 437 39.44 0.73 -0.35
C LEU A 437 39.49 2.02 -1.19
N PHE A 438 39.38 1.86 -2.49
CA PHE A 438 39.44 2.95 -3.45
C PHE A 438 38.13 3.03 -4.24
N LEU A 439 37.58 4.22 -4.40
CA LEU A 439 36.56 4.48 -5.38
C LEU A 439 37.15 4.16 -6.75
N THR A 440 36.54 3.20 -7.44
CA THR A 440 37.07 2.65 -8.68
C THR A 440 35.96 2.15 -9.59
N ASN A 441 36.29 1.91 -10.85
CA ASN A 441 35.42 1.27 -11.80
C ASN A 441 35.37 -0.24 -11.52
N THR A 442 34.20 -0.76 -11.15
CA THR A 442 33.98 -2.18 -10.86
C THR A 442 33.22 -2.86 -11.99
N ILE A 443 32.90 -4.15 -11.87
CA ILE A 443 32.02 -4.85 -12.83
C ILE A 443 30.62 -4.20 -12.92
N TYR A 444 30.23 -3.39 -11.94
CA TYR A 444 28.98 -2.62 -11.92
C TYR A 444 29.18 -1.11 -12.16
N GLY A 445 30.31 -0.73 -12.76
CA GLY A 445 30.68 0.68 -12.91
C GLY A 445 31.25 1.30 -11.65
N SER A 446 31.51 2.60 -11.69
CA SER A 446 32.03 3.38 -10.54
C SER A 446 30.91 3.81 -9.61
N GLY A 447 29.68 3.89 -10.11
CA GLY A 447 28.48 4.24 -9.37
C GLY A 447 27.31 4.54 -10.31
N TYR A 448 26.14 4.76 -9.69
CA TYR A 448 24.90 5.07 -10.38
C TYR A 448 24.07 6.06 -9.58
N GLY A 449 23.33 6.91 -10.28
CA GLY A 449 22.46 7.87 -9.63
C GLY A 449 21.13 8.05 -10.35
N LYS A 450 20.10 8.43 -9.59
CA LYS A 450 18.79 8.77 -10.14
C LYS A 450 18.11 9.87 -9.34
N THR A 451 17.30 10.68 -10.03
CA THR A 451 16.57 11.80 -9.47
C THR A 451 15.09 11.77 -9.87
N PRO A 452 14.32 10.77 -9.42
CA PRO A 452 12.91 10.64 -9.80
C PRO A 452 12.04 11.74 -9.18
N GLU A 453 11.04 12.17 -9.95
CA GLU A 453 9.96 13.05 -9.50
C GLU A 453 8.61 12.41 -9.85
N VAL A 454 7.66 12.45 -8.90
CA VAL A 454 6.27 12.02 -9.10
C VAL A 454 5.36 13.16 -8.66
N GLU A 455 4.36 13.48 -9.47
CA GLU A 455 3.32 14.44 -9.16
C GLU A 455 1.96 13.81 -9.45
N ASP A 456 0.98 13.99 -8.54
CA ASP A 456 -0.38 13.47 -8.62
C ASP A 456 -1.34 14.56 -8.19
N GLU A 457 -2.20 15.03 -9.07
CA GLU A 457 -3.19 16.09 -8.81
C GLU A 457 -4.60 15.58 -9.12
N LEU A 458 -5.54 15.83 -8.21
CA LEU A 458 -6.94 15.46 -8.34
C LEU A 458 -7.86 16.64 -7.98
N LYS A 459 -8.79 16.95 -8.87
CA LYS A 459 -9.85 17.92 -8.68
C LYS A 459 -11.19 17.22 -8.81
N ALA A 460 -12.11 17.46 -7.88
CA ALA A 460 -13.44 16.86 -7.96
C ALA A 460 -14.54 17.84 -7.54
N ALA A 461 -15.71 17.66 -8.14
CA ALA A 461 -16.92 18.36 -7.78
C ALA A 461 -18.10 17.39 -7.73
N ARG A 462 -18.90 17.48 -6.67
CA ARG A 462 -20.01 16.56 -6.40
C ARG A 462 -21.27 17.32 -6.01
N ILE A 463 -22.40 16.81 -6.48
CA ILE A 463 -23.74 17.22 -6.05
C ILE A 463 -24.56 15.97 -5.72
N GLY A 464 -25.30 16.00 -4.65
CA GLY A 464 -26.20 14.93 -4.22
C GLY A 464 -27.54 15.50 -3.75
N LEU A 465 -28.62 14.84 -4.09
CA LEU A 465 -29.99 15.18 -3.73
C LEU A 465 -30.64 13.96 -3.08
N THR A 466 -31.12 14.13 -1.83
CA THR A 466 -31.94 13.13 -1.14
C THR A 466 -33.38 13.59 -1.13
N LEU A 467 -34.29 12.75 -1.60
CA LEU A 467 -35.73 12.97 -1.63
C LEU A 467 -36.44 11.93 -0.75
N PRO A 468 -37.39 12.29 0.09
CA PRO A 468 -38.17 11.32 0.87
C PRO A 468 -38.91 10.35 -0.05
N GLY A 469 -39.07 9.12 0.37
CA GLY A 469 -39.82 8.12 -0.36
C GLY A 469 -41.29 8.56 -0.54
N PRO A 470 -41.95 8.08 -1.62
CA PRO A 470 -43.36 8.34 -1.84
C PRO A 470 -44.21 7.78 -0.68
N ALA A 471 -45.19 8.51 -0.20
CA ALA A 471 -46.05 8.09 0.92
C ALA A 471 -46.77 6.73 0.68
N ALA A 472 -46.96 6.35 -0.57
CA ALA A 472 -47.56 5.07 -0.94
C ALA A 472 -46.55 3.87 -0.83
N ALA A 473 -45.25 4.11 -0.82
CA ALA A 473 -44.21 3.11 -0.72
C ALA A 473 -43.54 3.15 0.65
N THR A 474 -44.23 2.68 1.69
CA THR A 474 -43.81 2.76 3.10
C THR A 474 -42.49 2.06 3.41
N TRP A 475 -42.05 1.14 2.53
CA TRP A 475 -40.77 0.42 2.61
C TRP A 475 -39.58 1.25 2.10
N LEU A 476 -39.86 2.32 1.32
CA LEU A 476 -38.85 3.19 0.73
C LEU A 476 -38.69 4.45 1.61
N ALA A 477 -37.60 4.52 2.34
CA ALA A 477 -37.33 5.64 3.23
C ALA A 477 -37.02 6.92 2.44
N ASP A 478 -36.09 6.84 1.52
CA ASP A 478 -35.71 7.97 0.67
C ASP A 478 -34.99 7.48 -0.62
N ILE A 479 -34.76 8.42 -1.53
CA ILE A 479 -34.05 8.21 -2.80
C ILE A 479 -32.92 9.21 -2.87
N ASP A 480 -31.70 8.73 -3.07
CA ASP A 480 -30.52 9.55 -3.34
C ASP A 480 -30.21 9.55 -4.82
N LEU A 481 -29.96 10.73 -5.34
CA LEU A 481 -29.48 10.98 -6.70
C LEU A 481 -28.19 11.78 -6.61
N GLY A 482 -27.22 11.52 -7.46
CA GLY A 482 -26.02 12.33 -7.44
C GLY A 482 -25.19 12.27 -8.70
N LEU A 483 -24.32 13.27 -8.81
CA LEU A 483 -23.34 13.42 -9.88
C LEU A 483 -22.01 13.82 -9.27
N ASN A 484 -20.94 13.19 -9.77
CA ASN A 484 -19.56 13.53 -9.42
C ASN A 484 -18.74 13.67 -10.70
N TYR A 485 -17.90 14.67 -10.75
CA TYR A 485 -16.86 14.83 -11.76
C TYR A 485 -15.50 14.86 -11.07
N ALA A 486 -14.57 14.06 -11.55
CA ALA A 486 -13.19 14.00 -11.06
C ALA A 486 -12.22 14.11 -12.24
N ASP A 487 -11.18 14.92 -12.10
CA ASP A 487 -10.10 15.13 -13.08
C ASP A 487 -8.78 14.89 -12.36
N ARG A 488 -8.07 13.81 -12.75
CA ARG A 488 -6.80 13.39 -12.17
C ARG A 488 -5.73 13.38 -13.22
N GLU A 489 -4.60 13.97 -12.88
CA GLU A 489 -3.37 13.89 -13.67
C GLU A 489 -2.24 13.39 -12.77
N LYS A 490 -1.54 12.35 -13.24
CA LYS A 490 -0.37 11.80 -12.54
C LYS A 490 0.78 11.71 -13.52
N SER A 491 1.94 12.23 -13.13
CA SER A 491 3.16 12.23 -13.93
C SER A 491 4.35 11.71 -13.14
N LYS A 492 5.28 11.09 -13.87
CA LYS A 492 6.57 10.64 -13.37
C LYS A 492 7.67 11.05 -14.34
N ARG A 493 8.77 11.53 -13.78
CA ARG A 493 10.05 11.74 -14.46
C ARG A 493 11.12 10.99 -13.68
N GLN A 494 12.11 10.42 -14.35
CA GLN A 494 13.16 9.66 -13.68
C GLN A 494 14.50 9.80 -14.41
N PRO A 495 15.14 10.99 -14.31
CA PRO A 495 16.49 11.17 -14.81
C PRO A 495 17.46 10.25 -14.05
N GLU A 496 18.31 9.51 -14.80
CA GLU A 496 19.28 8.57 -14.26
C GLU A 496 20.61 8.70 -14.99
N GLY A 497 21.68 8.15 -14.43
CA GLY A 497 22.96 8.07 -15.12
C GLY A 497 24.06 7.44 -14.31
N ASN A 498 25.10 7.04 -15.01
CA ASN A 498 26.32 6.55 -14.40
C ASN A 498 27.03 7.69 -13.64
N ILE A 499 27.60 7.31 -12.49
CA ILE A 499 28.52 8.16 -11.77
C ILE A 499 29.93 7.71 -12.15
N ASN A 500 30.64 8.56 -12.88
CA ASN A 500 31.96 8.22 -13.45
C ASN A 500 33.08 8.82 -12.60
N LEU A 501 34.24 8.15 -12.59
CA LEU A 501 35.44 8.67 -11.95
C LEU A 501 35.83 10.01 -12.58
N GLY A 502 36.23 10.98 -11.75
CA GLY A 502 36.79 12.25 -12.21
C GLY A 502 38.24 12.13 -12.67
N ALA A 503 38.88 13.25 -12.92
CA ALA A 503 40.25 13.32 -13.45
C ALA A 503 41.33 12.67 -12.55
N GLN A 504 41.01 12.41 -11.28
CA GLN A 504 41.97 11.75 -10.36
C GLN A 504 42.03 10.22 -10.54
N GLY A 505 41.05 9.63 -11.26
CA GLY A 505 40.93 8.18 -11.38
C GLY A 505 40.62 7.50 -10.03
N ASP A 506 41.18 6.33 -9.83
CA ASP A 506 41.02 5.54 -8.60
C ASP A 506 41.49 6.35 -7.37
N THR A 507 40.61 6.50 -6.37
CA THR A 507 40.86 7.43 -5.27
C THR A 507 40.42 6.84 -3.93
N ALA A 508 41.31 6.90 -2.92
CA ALA A 508 40.98 6.50 -1.56
C ALA A 508 39.98 7.48 -0.94
N ILE A 509 39.09 6.95 -0.12
CA ILE A 509 38.07 7.75 0.57
C ILE A 509 38.72 8.58 1.66
N ALA A 510 38.77 9.91 1.50
CA ALA A 510 39.36 10.81 2.47
C ALA A 510 38.71 10.68 3.87
N SER A 511 39.51 10.80 4.91
CA SER A 511 39.09 10.59 6.32
C SER A 511 37.97 11.55 6.77
N ASP A 512 37.97 12.78 6.23
CA ASP A 512 36.91 13.78 6.53
C ASP A 512 35.55 13.44 5.96
N LEU A 513 35.49 12.52 5.00
CA LEU A 513 34.24 12.00 4.42
C LEU A 513 33.72 10.75 5.15
N GLN A 514 34.52 10.12 5.99
CA GLN A 514 34.17 8.86 6.63
C GLN A 514 33.23 9.06 7.82
N TYR A 515 32.27 8.15 7.95
CA TYR A 515 31.30 8.07 9.06
C TYR A 515 31.69 7.03 10.12
N GLY A 516 32.89 6.43 10.01
CA GLY A 516 33.33 5.33 10.86
C GLY A 516 33.02 3.96 10.25
N LEU A 517 32.98 2.94 11.11
CA LEU A 517 32.75 1.57 10.71
C LEU A 517 31.29 1.17 10.95
N VAL A 518 30.73 0.38 10.04
CA VAL A 518 29.42 -0.24 10.13
C VAL A 518 29.56 -1.74 10.39
N ASP A 519 28.79 -2.24 11.33
CA ASP A 519 28.78 -3.64 11.77
C ASP A 519 27.89 -4.51 10.86
N LEU A 520 28.51 -5.40 10.09
CA LEU A 520 27.85 -6.40 9.25
C LEU A 520 28.11 -7.85 9.76
N ARG A 521 28.47 -8.00 11.04
CA ARG A 521 28.70 -9.34 11.63
C ARG A 521 27.45 -10.22 11.66
N PHE A 522 26.25 -9.63 11.61
CA PHE A 522 25.02 -10.39 11.44
C PHE A 522 25.02 -11.24 10.15
N ALA A 523 25.75 -10.80 9.10
CA ALA A 523 25.93 -11.49 7.84
C ALA A 523 27.31 -12.18 7.70
N GLY A 524 28.13 -12.21 8.76
CA GLY A 524 29.46 -12.81 8.76
C GLY A 524 30.57 -11.96 8.13
N VAL A 525 30.25 -10.78 7.59
CA VAL A 525 31.22 -9.91 6.86
C VAL A 525 32.23 -9.24 7.80
N GLY A 526 31.86 -8.95 9.04
CA GLY A 526 32.68 -8.14 9.94
C GLY A 526 32.29 -6.66 9.88
N TYR A 527 33.29 -5.78 9.81
CA TYR A 527 33.08 -4.33 9.71
C TYR A 527 33.49 -3.80 8.34
N ILE A 528 32.75 -2.78 7.86
CA ILE A 528 33.08 -2.03 6.64
C ILE A 528 33.03 -0.53 6.92
N PRO A 529 33.77 0.31 6.17
CA PRO A 529 33.68 1.76 6.33
C PRO A 529 32.38 2.32 5.75
N ALA A 530 31.88 3.37 6.39
CA ALA A 530 30.79 4.19 5.91
C ALA A 530 31.31 5.58 5.56
N TRP A 531 30.74 6.22 4.55
CA TRP A 531 31.17 7.55 4.12
C TRP A 531 30.02 8.39 3.54
N ASN A 532 30.27 9.69 3.43
CA ASN A 532 29.36 10.66 2.83
C ASN A 532 29.40 10.54 1.30
N VAL A 533 28.45 9.77 0.73
CA VAL A 533 28.37 9.48 -0.71
C VAL A 533 28.17 10.76 -1.54
N PRO A 534 27.24 11.69 -1.21
CA PRO A 534 27.09 12.94 -1.97
C PRO A 534 28.36 13.78 -2.03
N ALA A 535 29.07 13.89 -0.90
CA ALA A 535 30.31 14.65 -0.83
C ALA A 535 31.45 13.95 -1.58
N ALA A 536 31.50 12.61 -1.58
CA ALA A 536 32.47 11.84 -2.34
C ALA A 536 32.22 12.00 -3.86
N VAL A 537 30.95 11.92 -4.29
CA VAL A 537 30.57 12.17 -5.69
C VAL A 537 30.96 13.60 -6.10
N ALA A 538 30.60 14.60 -5.32
CA ALA A 538 30.92 16.01 -5.63
C ALA A 538 32.43 16.30 -5.69
N ARG A 539 33.25 15.56 -4.92
CA ARG A 539 34.71 15.77 -4.83
C ARG A 539 35.51 15.00 -5.87
N TYR A 540 35.11 13.78 -6.20
CA TYR A 540 35.94 12.81 -6.94
C TYR A 540 35.33 12.31 -8.24
N MET A 541 34.02 12.53 -8.47
CA MET A 541 33.28 11.90 -9.55
C MET A 541 32.42 12.91 -10.31
N THR A 542 31.85 12.48 -11.43
CA THR A 542 30.90 13.27 -12.22
C THR A 542 29.58 12.53 -12.34
N PHE A 543 28.47 13.26 -12.22
CA PHE A 543 27.12 12.73 -12.37
C PHE A 543 26.28 13.69 -13.21
N GLU A 544 25.85 13.21 -14.38
CA GLU A 544 25.04 13.95 -15.33
C GLU A 544 23.83 13.11 -15.70
N PRO A 545 22.72 13.18 -14.92
CA PRO A 545 21.52 12.40 -15.19
C PRO A 545 20.82 12.86 -16.47
N THR A 546 20.29 11.90 -17.24
CA THR A 546 19.52 12.12 -18.46
C THR A 546 18.20 11.35 -18.42
N GLU A 547 17.24 11.73 -19.30
CA GLU A 547 16.00 11.01 -19.53
C GLU A 547 15.90 10.44 -20.95
N ASP A 548 16.90 10.69 -21.78
CA ASP A 548 16.82 10.53 -23.24
C ASP A 548 17.63 9.31 -23.74
N LEU A 549 17.77 8.29 -22.93
CA LEU A 549 18.30 6.98 -23.32
C LEU A 549 17.16 5.98 -23.51
N ASP A 550 17.31 5.01 -24.40
CA ASP A 550 16.30 4.00 -24.74
C ASP A 550 15.67 3.34 -23.51
N TYR A 551 16.47 2.79 -22.59
CA TYR A 551 16.01 2.14 -21.35
C TYR A 551 15.40 3.10 -20.31
N LEU A 552 15.53 4.44 -20.48
CA LEU A 552 14.96 5.45 -19.60
C LEU A 552 13.59 5.95 -20.06
N ILE A 553 13.30 5.88 -21.35
CA ILE A 553 12.03 6.35 -21.91
C ILE A 553 10.81 5.74 -21.24
N PRO A 554 10.76 4.41 -20.96
CA PRO A 554 9.61 3.81 -20.28
C PRO A 554 9.43 4.25 -18.82
N LYS A 555 10.41 4.94 -18.23
CA LYS A 555 10.39 5.40 -16.84
C LYS A 555 9.74 6.78 -16.66
N ALA A 556 9.43 7.50 -17.75
CA ALA A 556 8.80 8.82 -17.74
C ALA A 556 7.45 8.79 -18.47
N TRP A 557 6.39 9.32 -17.82
CA TRP A 557 5.03 9.28 -18.36
C TRP A 557 4.12 10.29 -17.66
N THR A 558 3.01 10.65 -18.34
CA THR A 558 1.87 11.36 -17.79
C THR A 558 0.61 10.58 -18.10
N VAL A 559 -0.23 10.35 -17.12
CA VAL A 559 -1.54 9.69 -17.25
C VAL A 559 -2.62 10.62 -16.73
N SER A 560 -3.65 10.85 -17.55
CA SER A 560 -4.80 11.68 -17.24
C SER A 560 -6.07 10.84 -17.25
N GLU A 561 -6.95 11.08 -16.27
CA GLU A 561 -8.24 10.40 -16.11
C GLU A 561 -9.33 11.41 -15.77
N LYS A 562 -10.35 11.51 -16.62
CA LYS A 562 -11.55 12.31 -16.35
C LYS A 562 -12.73 11.38 -16.13
N ILE A 563 -13.32 11.43 -14.94
CA ILE A 563 -14.35 10.51 -14.52
C ILE A 563 -15.63 11.27 -14.22
N THR A 564 -16.69 10.94 -14.96
CA THR A 564 -18.03 11.42 -14.65
C THR A 564 -18.84 10.26 -14.09
N THR A 565 -19.33 10.41 -12.86
CA THR A 565 -20.13 9.40 -12.16
C THR A 565 -21.52 9.93 -11.88
N ALA A 566 -22.56 9.23 -12.33
CA ALA A 566 -23.93 9.48 -11.93
C ALA A 566 -24.47 8.29 -11.14
N PHE A 567 -25.29 8.51 -10.12
CA PHE A 567 -25.93 7.43 -9.38
C PHE A 567 -27.36 7.71 -8.97
N ALA A 568 -28.09 6.61 -8.81
CA ALA A 568 -29.39 6.59 -8.15
C ALA A 568 -29.42 5.46 -7.12
N ARG A 569 -29.91 5.75 -5.90
CA ARG A 569 -29.97 4.81 -4.79
C ARG A 569 -31.29 4.96 -4.07
N ALA A 570 -32.02 3.86 -3.88
CA ALA A 570 -33.21 3.75 -3.05
C ALA A 570 -32.83 3.19 -1.69
N ASN A 571 -33.09 3.92 -0.61
CA ASN A 571 -32.87 3.50 0.75
C ASN A 571 -34.13 2.83 1.32
N ILE A 572 -33.98 1.63 1.83
CA ILE A 572 -35.05 0.77 2.31
C ILE A 572 -35.10 0.79 3.83
N SER A 573 -36.30 0.96 4.38
CA SER A 573 -36.57 0.80 5.81
C SER A 573 -38.00 0.28 5.99
N THR A 574 -38.09 -0.98 6.45
CA THR A 574 -39.39 -1.64 6.60
C THR A 574 -39.31 -2.72 7.66
N ASP A 575 -40.47 -3.18 8.11
CA ASP A 575 -40.57 -4.31 9.03
C ASP A 575 -41.15 -5.53 8.32
N TRP A 576 -40.47 -6.67 8.50
CA TRP A 576 -40.91 -7.98 8.01
C TRP A 576 -41.32 -8.84 9.22
N GLY A 577 -42.51 -8.65 9.67
CA GLY A 577 -42.98 -9.23 10.92
C GLY A 577 -42.26 -8.65 12.13
N VAL A 578 -41.41 -9.47 12.79
CA VAL A 578 -40.58 -9.04 13.93
C VAL A 578 -39.16 -8.61 13.54
N THR A 579 -38.86 -8.64 12.25
CA THR A 579 -37.53 -8.35 11.70
C THR A 579 -37.58 -6.98 11.04
N ALA A 580 -36.79 -6.03 11.55
CA ALA A 580 -36.58 -4.79 10.85
C ALA A 580 -35.58 -5.01 9.68
N VAL A 581 -35.90 -4.49 8.52
CA VAL A 581 -35.09 -4.58 7.30
C VAL A 581 -34.69 -3.19 6.87
N THR A 582 -33.38 -2.94 6.87
CA THR A 582 -32.80 -1.69 6.37
C THR A 582 -31.82 -2.01 5.25
N GLY A 583 -31.61 -1.08 4.34
CA GLY A 583 -30.65 -1.31 3.27
C GLY A 583 -30.75 -0.30 2.14
N ASN A 584 -30.13 -0.65 1.04
CA ASN A 584 -30.18 0.15 -0.19
C ASN A 584 -30.06 -0.73 -1.43
N VAL A 585 -30.63 -0.24 -2.52
CA VAL A 585 -30.45 -0.77 -3.88
C VAL A 585 -30.18 0.42 -4.79
N GLY A 586 -29.21 0.31 -5.64
CA GLY A 586 -28.86 1.41 -6.52
C GLY A 586 -28.02 1.02 -7.71
N VAL A 587 -27.74 1.98 -8.54
CA VAL A 587 -26.85 1.85 -9.71
C VAL A 587 -25.97 3.08 -9.80
N GLN A 588 -24.72 2.87 -10.11
CA GLN A 588 -23.73 3.90 -10.42
C GLN A 588 -23.30 3.72 -11.88
N ILE A 589 -23.27 4.81 -12.64
CA ILE A 589 -22.79 4.83 -14.02
C ILE A 589 -21.54 5.70 -14.04
N GLN A 590 -20.41 5.12 -14.44
CA GLN A 590 -19.12 5.81 -14.52
C GLN A 590 -18.66 5.88 -15.97
N ARG A 591 -18.50 7.09 -16.50
CA ARG A 591 -17.84 7.33 -17.77
C ARG A 591 -16.42 7.81 -17.49
N VAL A 592 -15.44 7.08 -17.99
CA VAL A 592 -14.01 7.33 -17.82
C VAL A 592 -13.40 7.67 -19.17
N ASP A 593 -12.70 8.80 -19.24
CA ASP A 593 -11.83 9.19 -20.33
C ASP A 593 -10.39 9.12 -19.80
N GLN A 594 -9.65 8.09 -20.25
CA GLN A 594 -8.26 7.86 -19.79
C GLN A 594 -7.32 8.04 -20.99
N SER A 595 -6.21 8.75 -20.76
CA SER A 595 -5.16 8.97 -21.76
C SER A 595 -3.78 8.98 -21.11
N SER A 596 -2.76 8.72 -21.90
CA SER A 596 -1.38 8.88 -21.49
C SER A 596 -0.59 9.59 -22.58
N ALA A 597 0.17 10.59 -22.16
CA ALA A 597 1.16 11.29 -22.97
C ALA A 597 2.56 10.90 -22.47
N SER A 598 3.38 10.37 -23.35
CA SER A 598 4.72 9.88 -23.04
C SER A 598 5.64 10.04 -24.28
N ARG A 599 6.74 9.30 -24.25
CA ARG A 599 7.70 9.26 -25.36
C ARG A 599 7.99 7.81 -25.72
N TYR A 600 8.47 7.59 -26.94
CA TYR A 600 9.05 6.32 -27.35
C TYR A 600 10.44 6.53 -27.96
N TRP A 601 11.25 5.49 -27.91
CA TRP A 601 12.55 5.47 -28.52
C TRP A 601 12.44 4.85 -29.91
N ASP A 602 12.90 5.58 -30.94
CA ASP A 602 13.01 5.11 -32.31
C ASP A 602 14.50 5.05 -32.71
N SER A 603 15.06 3.85 -32.68
CA SER A 603 16.48 3.59 -32.95
C SER A 603 16.87 3.90 -34.42
N THR A 604 15.90 4.14 -35.27
CA THR A 604 16.11 4.37 -36.71
C THR A 604 16.24 5.85 -37.08
N GLN A 605 15.86 6.72 -36.17
CA GLN A 605 16.04 8.15 -36.34
C GLN A 605 17.52 8.55 -36.15
N PRO A 606 17.96 9.66 -36.76
CA PRO A 606 19.29 10.20 -36.52
C PRO A 606 19.55 10.47 -35.05
N GLU A 607 20.80 10.31 -34.61
CA GLU A 607 21.23 10.62 -33.26
C GLU A 607 20.75 12.01 -32.82
N GLY A 608 20.16 12.10 -31.63
CA GLY A 608 19.52 13.31 -31.09
C GLY A 608 18.07 13.50 -31.54
N SER A 609 17.52 12.66 -32.43
CA SER A 609 16.10 12.65 -32.83
C SER A 609 15.41 11.33 -32.54
N ASN A 610 16.05 10.45 -31.79
CA ASN A 610 15.52 9.12 -31.46
C ASN A 610 14.29 9.16 -30.50
N VAL A 611 14.14 10.22 -29.73
CA VAL A 611 13.04 10.39 -28.76
C VAL A 611 11.87 11.06 -29.48
N GLN A 612 10.75 10.33 -29.60
CA GLN A 612 9.54 10.78 -30.26
C GLN A 612 8.38 10.90 -29.26
N PRO A 613 7.47 11.89 -29.38
CA PRO A 613 6.28 11.97 -28.54
C PRO A 613 5.24 10.95 -28.96
N PHE A 614 4.49 10.44 -27.96
CA PHE A 614 3.38 9.53 -28.23
C PHE A 614 2.26 9.74 -27.20
N GLU A 615 1.03 9.84 -27.69
CA GLU A 615 -0.18 9.96 -26.87
C GLU A 615 -1.20 8.93 -27.32
N SER A 616 -1.80 8.24 -26.38
CA SER A 616 -2.83 7.25 -26.61
C SER A 616 -3.81 7.20 -25.45
N GLY A 617 -5.04 6.73 -25.69
CA GLY A 617 -6.06 6.65 -24.67
C GLY A 617 -7.38 6.11 -25.18
N ARG A 618 -8.33 5.93 -24.26
CA ARG A 618 -9.68 5.45 -24.57
C ARG A 618 -10.72 6.02 -23.63
N THR A 619 -11.96 6.00 -24.10
CA THR A 619 -13.14 6.29 -23.26
C THR A 619 -13.98 5.01 -23.10
N TYR A 620 -14.42 4.73 -21.87
CA TYR A 620 -15.32 3.61 -21.59
C TYR A 620 -16.38 3.99 -20.55
N THR A 621 -17.39 3.13 -20.40
CA THR A 621 -18.49 3.35 -19.44
C THR A 621 -18.78 2.06 -18.70
N ASP A 622 -18.77 2.13 -17.36
CA ASP A 622 -19.17 1.05 -16.46
C ASP A 622 -20.55 1.32 -15.85
N VAL A 623 -21.36 0.27 -15.72
CA VAL A 623 -22.65 0.30 -15.02
C VAL A 623 -22.54 -0.63 -13.82
N LEU A 624 -22.58 -0.07 -12.62
CA LEU A 624 -22.26 -0.74 -11.36
C LEU A 624 -23.53 -0.83 -10.48
N PRO A 625 -24.35 -1.88 -10.63
CA PRO A 625 -25.46 -2.13 -9.71
C PRO A 625 -24.93 -2.59 -8.36
N SER A 626 -25.61 -2.18 -7.28
CA SER A 626 -25.31 -2.61 -5.92
C SER A 626 -26.58 -2.75 -5.08
N MET A 627 -26.53 -3.69 -4.13
CA MET A 627 -27.56 -3.93 -3.13
C MET A 627 -26.92 -4.29 -1.82
N ASN A 628 -27.33 -3.64 -0.74
CA ASN A 628 -26.99 -4.01 0.64
C ASN A 628 -28.29 -4.07 1.45
N LEU A 629 -28.55 -5.21 2.09
CA LEU A 629 -29.69 -5.42 2.97
C LEU A 629 -29.21 -5.92 4.33
N ALA A 630 -29.73 -5.33 5.40
CA ALA A 630 -29.50 -5.73 6.78
C ALA A 630 -30.82 -6.13 7.43
N PHE A 631 -30.91 -7.37 7.88
CA PHE A 631 -32.05 -7.95 8.58
C PHE A 631 -31.74 -8.00 10.07
N GLN A 632 -32.41 -7.13 10.85
CA GLN A 632 -32.29 -7.10 12.31
C GLN A 632 -33.24 -8.12 12.92
N LEU A 633 -32.67 -9.27 13.27
CA LEU A 633 -33.41 -10.42 13.81
C LEU A 633 -33.57 -10.29 15.34
N PRO A 634 -34.58 -10.96 15.94
CA PRO A 634 -34.76 -10.98 17.38
C PRO A 634 -33.49 -11.44 18.12
N GLY A 635 -33.27 -10.89 19.31
CA GLY A 635 -32.12 -11.24 20.15
C GLY A 635 -30.82 -10.57 19.70
N GLU A 636 -30.85 -9.39 19.09
CA GLU A 636 -29.67 -8.60 18.63
C GLU A 636 -28.80 -9.33 17.62
N HIS A 637 -29.40 -10.15 16.75
CA HIS A 637 -28.75 -10.73 15.59
C HIS A 637 -28.97 -9.84 14.38
N THR A 638 -27.95 -9.68 13.53
CA THR A 638 -28.05 -8.99 12.25
C THR A 638 -27.50 -9.91 11.16
N LEU A 639 -28.30 -10.10 10.10
CA LEU A 639 -27.86 -10.76 8.86
C LEU A 639 -27.73 -9.70 7.79
N ARG A 640 -26.54 -9.55 7.18
CA ARG A 640 -26.32 -8.64 6.06
C ARG A 640 -26.06 -9.40 4.78
N VAL A 641 -26.61 -8.92 3.69
CA VAL A 641 -26.42 -9.49 2.34
C VAL A 641 -26.03 -8.34 1.41
N GLY A 642 -24.91 -8.49 0.72
CA GLY A 642 -24.41 -7.57 -0.29
C GLY A 642 -24.30 -8.24 -1.65
N LEU A 643 -24.74 -7.55 -2.70
CA LEU A 643 -24.54 -7.93 -4.11
C LEU A 643 -24.07 -6.69 -4.86
N ALA A 644 -23.00 -6.81 -5.66
CA ALA A 644 -22.52 -5.68 -6.44
C ALA A 644 -21.71 -6.13 -7.67
N GLU A 645 -21.72 -5.32 -8.70
CA GLU A 645 -20.65 -5.25 -9.68
C GLU A 645 -19.64 -4.21 -9.21
N GLN A 646 -18.37 -4.61 -9.11
CA GLN A 646 -17.27 -3.79 -8.60
C GLN A 646 -16.24 -3.55 -9.68
N VAL A 647 -15.56 -2.42 -9.59
CA VAL A 647 -14.52 -2.03 -10.53
C VAL A 647 -13.27 -1.55 -9.78
N ALA A 648 -12.08 -1.85 -10.32
CA ALA A 648 -10.84 -1.16 -9.98
C ALA A 648 -10.15 -0.72 -11.26
N ARG A 649 -9.73 0.53 -11.29
CA ARG A 649 -9.00 1.08 -12.43
C ARG A 649 -7.60 0.45 -12.52
N PRO A 650 -7.02 0.29 -13.73
CA PRO A 650 -5.66 -0.22 -13.89
C PRO A 650 -4.66 0.60 -13.09
N ARG A 651 -3.54 0.03 -12.75
CA ARG A 651 -2.42 0.75 -12.12
C ARG A 651 -1.97 1.87 -13.06
N VAL A 652 -1.56 3.01 -12.50
CA VAL A 652 -1.19 4.17 -13.32
C VAL A 652 0.06 3.89 -14.15
N ASP A 653 1.04 3.16 -13.60
CA ASP A 653 2.24 2.75 -14.31
C ASP A 653 1.98 1.77 -15.46
N GLN A 654 0.87 1.00 -15.42
CA GLN A 654 0.44 0.14 -16.52
C GLN A 654 -0.20 0.94 -17.68
N LEU A 655 -0.80 2.09 -17.37
CA LEU A 655 -1.48 2.96 -18.35
C LEU A 655 -0.53 3.87 -19.13
N ARG A 656 0.78 3.87 -18.82
CA ARG A 656 1.74 4.71 -19.55
C ARG A 656 1.75 4.35 -21.05
N SER A 657 1.86 5.34 -21.92
CA SER A 657 2.03 5.14 -23.35
C SER A 657 3.49 5.03 -23.78
N SER A 658 4.44 5.21 -22.88
CA SER A 658 5.87 5.08 -23.17
C SER A 658 6.24 3.67 -23.58
N LEU A 659 7.02 3.55 -24.65
CA LEU A 659 7.44 2.27 -25.19
C LEU A 659 8.84 2.34 -25.86
N GLU A 660 9.45 1.19 -25.99
CA GLU A 660 10.59 0.93 -26.86
C GLU A 660 10.05 0.38 -28.19
N PHE A 661 10.57 0.86 -29.31
CA PHE A 661 10.19 0.42 -30.63
C PHE A 661 11.44 0.10 -31.45
N GLY A 662 11.40 -1.00 -32.18
CA GLY A 662 12.45 -1.40 -33.11
C GLY A 662 11.89 -2.29 -34.22
N VAL A 663 12.65 -2.50 -35.27
CA VAL A 663 12.35 -3.41 -36.38
C VAL A 663 13.48 -4.40 -36.54
N ASP A 664 13.17 -5.68 -36.58
CA ASP A 664 14.14 -6.71 -36.97
C ASP A 664 14.49 -6.57 -38.45
N GLU A 665 15.68 -6.10 -38.74
CA GLU A 665 16.18 -5.83 -40.09
C GLU A 665 16.22 -7.09 -40.97
N THR A 666 16.27 -8.28 -40.41
CA THR A 666 16.29 -9.56 -41.12
C THR A 666 14.92 -9.97 -41.63
N THR A 667 13.92 -9.77 -40.81
CA THR A 667 12.52 -10.21 -41.06
C THR A 667 11.61 -9.06 -41.49
N GLY A 668 12.02 -7.81 -41.24
CA GLY A 668 11.18 -6.61 -41.40
C GLY A 668 10.04 -6.52 -40.37
N ARG A 669 10.03 -7.37 -39.35
CA ARG A 669 8.97 -7.43 -38.34
C ARG A 669 9.24 -6.41 -37.24
N PRO A 670 8.26 -5.55 -36.91
CA PRO A 670 8.38 -4.62 -35.79
C PRO A 670 8.21 -5.33 -34.45
N GLY A 671 8.77 -4.76 -33.39
CA GLY A 671 8.62 -5.21 -32.05
C GLY A 671 8.78 -4.07 -31.06
N GLY A 672 8.22 -4.26 -29.86
CA GLY A 672 8.31 -3.28 -28.80
C GLY A 672 7.87 -3.78 -27.46
N SER A 673 8.17 -3.00 -26.41
CA SER A 673 7.71 -3.22 -25.05
C SER A 673 7.32 -1.90 -24.39
N GLY A 674 6.30 -1.94 -23.50
CA GLY A 674 5.88 -0.70 -22.86
C GLY A 674 4.68 -0.84 -21.93
N GLY A 675 3.96 0.26 -21.72
CA GLY A 675 2.65 0.27 -21.06
C GLY A 675 1.49 0.13 -22.05
N ASN A 676 0.26 0.21 -21.52
CA ASN A 676 -0.95 0.08 -22.34
C ASN A 676 -2.06 1.03 -21.88
N PRO A 677 -2.20 2.22 -22.47
CA PRO A 677 -3.25 3.16 -22.11
C PRO A 677 -4.67 2.72 -22.53
N LEU A 678 -4.79 1.60 -23.26
CA LEU A 678 -6.06 1.05 -23.72
C LEU A 678 -6.64 -0.03 -22.78
N LEU A 679 -6.03 -0.26 -21.62
CA LEU A 679 -6.50 -1.25 -20.65
C LEU A 679 -7.94 -0.98 -20.20
N ASP A 680 -8.73 -2.05 -20.12
CA ASP A 680 -9.99 -2.08 -19.40
C ASP A 680 -9.74 -2.16 -17.89
N PRO A 681 -10.62 -1.58 -17.08
CA PRO A 681 -10.55 -1.77 -15.63
C PRO A 681 -10.80 -3.23 -15.26
N TRP A 682 -10.33 -3.61 -14.08
CA TRP A 682 -10.69 -4.85 -13.43
C TRP A 682 -12.16 -4.81 -13.04
N ARG A 683 -12.91 -5.86 -13.36
CA ARG A 683 -14.33 -5.98 -13.02
C ARG A 683 -14.58 -7.27 -12.27
N ALA A 684 -15.46 -7.23 -11.27
CA ALA A 684 -15.87 -8.41 -10.53
C ALA A 684 -17.35 -8.36 -10.17
N TYR A 685 -18.00 -9.52 -10.20
CA TYR A 685 -19.27 -9.73 -9.50
C TYR A 685 -18.97 -10.17 -8.07
N ALA A 686 -19.56 -9.48 -7.10
CA ALA A 686 -19.35 -9.72 -5.69
C ALA A 686 -20.64 -10.16 -5.00
N PHE A 687 -20.53 -11.16 -4.13
CA PHE A 687 -21.54 -11.64 -3.21
C PHE A 687 -20.96 -11.71 -1.80
N ASP A 688 -21.64 -11.09 -0.84
CA ASP A 688 -21.21 -10.98 0.53
C ASP A 688 -22.36 -11.34 1.46
N VAL A 689 -22.10 -12.12 2.51
CA VAL A 689 -23.03 -12.40 3.60
C VAL A 689 -22.30 -12.28 4.93
N SER A 690 -22.88 -11.54 5.88
CA SER A 690 -22.36 -11.41 7.25
C SER A 690 -23.46 -11.72 8.25
N TRP A 691 -23.20 -12.62 9.17
CA TRP A 691 -24.00 -12.84 10.37
C TRP A 691 -23.28 -12.22 11.58
N GLU A 692 -24.00 -11.42 12.35
CA GLU A 692 -23.50 -10.67 13.48
C GLU A 692 -24.41 -10.87 14.68
N LYS A 693 -23.83 -11.12 15.87
CA LYS A 693 -24.53 -11.14 17.15
C LYS A 693 -23.94 -10.05 18.04
N TYR A 694 -24.77 -9.12 18.43
CA TYR A 694 -24.38 -8.04 19.33
C TYR A 694 -24.81 -8.35 20.77
N PHE A 695 -24.09 -7.78 21.71
CA PHE A 695 -24.37 -7.81 23.14
C PHE A 695 -24.41 -6.35 23.63
N GLY A 696 -25.48 -5.63 23.25
CA GLY A 696 -25.53 -4.17 23.33
C GLY A 696 -24.47 -3.51 22.43
N ASN A 697 -23.90 -2.40 22.90
CA ASN A 697 -22.82 -1.70 22.21
C ASN A 697 -21.42 -2.12 22.69
N ARG A 698 -21.33 -3.11 23.60
CA ARG A 698 -20.09 -3.45 24.30
C ARG A 698 -19.32 -4.60 23.67
N ALA A 699 -20.03 -5.48 22.98
CA ALA A 699 -19.44 -6.69 22.43
C ALA A 699 -20.17 -7.18 21.18
N TYR A 700 -19.46 -7.93 20.34
CA TYR A 700 -20.05 -8.66 19.23
C TYR A 700 -19.20 -9.85 18.80
N VAL A 701 -19.85 -10.78 18.13
CA VAL A 701 -19.24 -11.85 17.33
C VAL A 701 -19.83 -11.80 15.93
N ALA A 702 -19.00 -12.08 14.92
CA ALA A 702 -19.44 -12.07 13.53
C ALA A 702 -18.76 -13.16 12.72
N ALA A 703 -19.48 -13.62 11.69
CA ALA A 703 -18.97 -14.51 10.65
C ALA A 703 -19.42 -13.95 9.29
N ALA A 704 -18.48 -13.67 8.42
CA ALA A 704 -18.74 -13.14 7.09
C ALA A 704 -18.13 -14.03 6.02
N PHE A 705 -18.90 -14.30 4.97
CA PHE A 705 -18.46 -15.01 3.77
C PHE A 705 -18.50 -14.04 2.60
N PHE A 706 -17.50 -14.11 1.73
CA PHE A 706 -17.48 -13.35 0.48
C PHE A 706 -17.04 -14.21 -0.70
N TYR A 707 -17.57 -13.88 -1.88
CA TYR A 707 -17.20 -14.47 -3.15
C TYR A 707 -17.12 -13.37 -4.20
N LYS A 708 -16.02 -13.37 -4.98
CA LYS A 708 -15.82 -12.47 -6.11
C LYS A 708 -15.44 -13.26 -7.34
N ASP A 709 -16.15 -13.02 -8.42
CA ASP A 709 -15.86 -13.54 -9.76
C ASP A 709 -15.17 -12.43 -10.56
N LEU A 710 -13.84 -12.54 -10.66
CA LEU A 710 -13.00 -11.57 -11.39
C LEU A 710 -13.16 -11.85 -12.89
N ARG A 711 -13.66 -10.87 -13.62
CA ARG A 711 -13.90 -10.99 -15.07
C ARG A 711 -12.63 -10.85 -15.89
N THR A 712 -11.67 -10.10 -15.41
CA THR A 712 -10.40 -9.85 -16.08
C THR A 712 -9.29 -9.79 -15.05
N TYR A 713 -8.09 -10.18 -15.45
CA TYR A 713 -6.83 -9.98 -14.72
C TYR A 713 -5.83 -9.29 -15.66
N ILE A 714 -5.16 -8.22 -15.20
CA ILE A 714 -4.15 -7.53 -16.00
C ILE A 714 -2.78 -8.12 -15.66
N TYR A 715 -2.10 -8.63 -16.66
CA TYR A 715 -0.71 -9.12 -16.56
C TYR A 715 0.05 -8.82 -17.85
N THR A 716 1.37 -8.81 -17.77
CA THR A 716 2.22 -8.54 -18.94
C THR A 716 2.20 -9.74 -19.88
N GLN A 717 1.87 -9.51 -21.14
CA GLN A 717 1.83 -10.49 -22.23
C GLN A 717 2.56 -9.97 -23.46
N THR A 718 3.03 -10.87 -24.30
CA THR A 718 3.48 -10.57 -25.65
C THR A 718 2.32 -10.88 -26.60
N VAL A 719 1.92 -9.86 -27.35
CA VAL A 719 0.90 -9.95 -28.42
C VAL A 719 1.62 -9.97 -29.76
N ASP A 720 1.37 -11.00 -30.58
CA ASP A 720 2.09 -11.20 -31.85
C ASP A 720 1.49 -10.47 -33.05
N ASP A 721 0.28 -9.93 -32.89
CA ASP A 721 -0.51 -9.28 -33.95
C ASP A 721 -0.75 -7.79 -33.67
N TYR A 722 0.13 -7.14 -32.90
CA TYR A 722 0.01 -5.71 -32.60
C TYR A 722 0.29 -4.87 -33.85
N ASP A 723 -0.59 -3.89 -34.09
CA ASP A 723 -0.48 -2.97 -35.24
C ASP A 723 0.46 -1.80 -34.89
N PHE A 724 1.65 -1.82 -35.47
CA PHE A 724 2.66 -0.78 -35.35
C PHE A 724 2.60 0.28 -36.48
N SER A 725 1.51 0.36 -37.29
CA SER A 725 1.40 1.25 -38.41
C SER A 725 1.78 2.70 -38.12
N ASP A 726 1.39 3.21 -36.96
CA ASP A 726 1.69 4.58 -36.52
C ASP A 726 3.20 4.80 -36.29
N PHE A 727 3.91 3.78 -35.82
CA PHE A 727 5.35 3.83 -35.57
C PHE A 727 6.17 3.56 -36.84
N VAL A 728 5.74 2.59 -37.61
CA VAL A 728 6.39 2.22 -38.89
C VAL A 728 6.29 3.35 -39.90
N ALA A 729 5.28 4.20 -39.85
CA ALA A 729 5.10 5.32 -40.76
C ALA A 729 6.28 6.32 -40.73
N SER A 730 6.95 6.45 -39.60
CA SER A 730 8.14 7.31 -39.44
C SER A 730 9.46 6.55 -39.59
N TYR A 731 9.43 5.22 -39.68
CA TYR A 731 10.60 4.37 -39.72
C TYR A 731 11.33 4.46 -41.09
N VAL A 732 12.64 4.68 -41.04
CA VAL A 732 13.50 4.72 -42.25
C VAL A 732 14.33 3.45 -42.33
N PRO A 733 13.96 2.45 -43.16
CA PRO A 733 14.71 1.21 -43.28
C PRO A 733 16.11 1.43 -43.82
N ARG A 734 17.09 0.71 -43.32
CA ARG A 734 18.45 0.72 -43.84
C ARG A 734 18.50 0.05 -45.24
N PRO A 735 19.40 0.46 -46.14
CA PRO A 735 19.54 -0.21 -47.42
C PRO A 735 19.94 -1.68 -47.26
N GLY A 736 19.19 -2.58 -47.87
CA GLY A 736 19.45 -4.01 -47.87
C GLY A 736 18.74 -4.84 -46.80
N THR A 737 17.89 -4.21 -46.02
CA THR A 737 17.00 -4.87 -45.00
C THR A 737 15.73 -5.41 -45.65
N ALA A 738 15.04 -6.33 -44.95
CA ALA A 738 13.75 -6.85 -45.39
C ALA A 738 12.67 -5.74 -45.44
N PRO A 739 11.62 -5.87 -46.28
CA PRO A 739 10.50 -4.93 -46.26
C PRO A 739 9.82 -4.88 -44.90
N VAL A 740 9.61 -3.68 -44.39
CA VAL A 740 9.00 -3.47 -43.09
C VAL A 740 7.52 -3.87 -43.08
N GLN A 741 7.15 -4.64 -42.10
CA GLN A 741 5.76 -5.04 -41.85
C GLN A 741 5.10 -4.08 -40.86
N ASN A 742 3.77 -4.04 -40.82
CA ASN A 742 3.02 -3.24 -39.88
C ASN A 742 2.66 -4.01 -38.61
N ILE A 743 2.61 -5.32 -38.70
CA ILE A 743 2.20 -6.21 -37.60
C ILE A 743 3.40 -6.86 -36.94
N GLY A 744 3.49 -6.82 -35.62
CA GLY A 744 4.61 -7.34 -34.89
C GLY A 744 4.31 -7.69 -33.43
N ASN A 745 5.40 -7.94 -32.67
CA ASN A 745 5.33 -8.39 -31.30
C ASN A 745 5.34 -7.22 -30.32
N PHE A 746 4.34 -7.14 -29.44
CA PHE A 746 4.28 -6.10 -28.40
C PHE A 746 4.11 -6.70 -27.02
N THR A 747 5.11 -6.46 -26.14
CA THR A 747 5.09 -6.91 -24.74
C THR A 747 4.62 -5.79 -23.83
N ALA A 748 3.41 -5.92 -23.30
CA ALA A 748 2.80 -4.90 -22.45
C ALA A 748 1.76 -5.50 -21.48
N PRO A 749 1.31 -4.76 -20.45
CA PRO A 749 0.14 -5.15 -19.68
C PRO A 749 -1.09 -5.31 -20.58
N GLN A 750 -1.78 -6.43 -20.46
CA GLN A 750 -2.98 -6.79 -21.22
C GLN A 750 -4.09 -7.27 -20.29
N ASN A 751 -5.33 -7.13 -20.75
CA ASN A 751 -6.47 -7.72 -20.07
C ASN A 751 -6.57 -9.21 -20.40
N GLY A 752 -6.13 -10.06 -19.47
CA GLY A 752 -6.24 -11.50 -19.59
C GLY A 752 -7.51 -12.06 -18.94
N GLU A 753 -7.57 -13.39 -18.85
CA GLU A 753 -8.66 -14.08 -18.16
C GLU A 753 -8.66 -13.75 -16.67
N GLY A 754 -9.85 -13.72 -16.07
CA GLY A 754 -10.03 -13.45 -14.67
C GLY A 754 -9.76 -14.65 -13.78
N GLY A 755 -10.57 -14.76 -12.73
CA GLY A 755 -10.45 -15.84 -11.76
C GLY A 755 -11.45 -15.67 -10.63
N THR A 756 -11.24 -16.40 -9.55
CA THR A 756 -12.13 -16.33 -8.39
C THR A 756 -11.38 -15.95 -7.13
N LEU A 757 -12.07 -15.24 -6.25
CA LEU A 757 -11.62 -14.94 -4.89
C LEU A 757 -12.78 -15.21 -3.93
N ARG A 758 -12.52 -15.97 -2.86
CA ARG A 758 -13.50 -16.27 -1.82
C ARG A 758 -12.84 -16.31 -0.45
N GLY A 759 -13.62 -16.08 0.59
CA GLY A 759 -13.09 -16.18 1.93
C GLY A 759 -14.15 -16.20 3.03
N LEU A 760 -13.68 -16.59 4.21
CA LEU A 760 -14.43 -16.58 5.47
C LEU A 760 -13.70 -15.70 6.48
N GLU A 761 -14.40 -14.74 7.05
CA GLU A 761 -13.91 -13.84 8.07
C GLU A 761 -14.66 -14.09 9.38
N LEU A 762 -13.95 -14.34 10.45
CA LEU A 762 -14.49 -14.52 11.80
C LEU A 762 -13.98 -13.40 12.70
N THR A 763 -14.85 -12.84 13.52
CA THR A 763 -14.50 -11.74 14.42
C THR A 763 -15.18 -11.91 15.77
N ALA A 764 -14.47 -11.58 16.85
CA ALA A 764 -15.01 -11.51 18.18
C ALA A 764 -14.40 -10.32 18.94
N SER A 765 -15.24 -9.51 19.56
CA SER A 765 -14.85 -8.43 20.46
C SER A 765 -15.62 -8.62 21.75
N LEU A 766 -14.95 -9.12 22.79
CA LEU A 766 -15.59 -9.65 24.00
C LEU A 766 -14.89 -9.15 25.26
N PRO A 767 -15.48 -8.21 26.02
CA PRO A 767 -15.08 -7.95 27.39
C PRO A 767 -15.55 -9.11 28.30
N PHE A 768 -14.69 -9.56 29.22
CA PHE A 768 -14.96 -10.77 30.01
C PHE A 768 -15.93 -10.54 31.15
N ASP A 769 -16.25 -9.30 31.47
CA ASP A 769 -17.32 -8.97 32.44
C ASP A 769 -18.74 -9.32 31.94
N LEU A 770 -18.88 -9.71 30.66
CA LEU A 770 -20.09 -10.36 30.13
C LEU A 770 -20.45 -11.68 30.86
N TRP A 771 -19.44 -12.38 31.38
CA TRP A 771 -19.62 -13.68 32.05
C TRP A 771 -19.50 -13.59 33.58
N THR A 772 -18.60 -12.73 34.07
CA THR A 772 -18.40 -12.58 35.51
C THR A 772 -17.76 -11.24 35.86
N GLU A 773 -18.28 -10.58 36.88
CA GLU A 773 -17.75 -9.31 37.40
C GLU A 773 -16.29 -9.44 37.87
N SER A 774 -15.86 -10.64 38.28
CA SER A 774 -14.46 -10.89 38.68
C SER A 774 -13.44 -10.67 37.57
N LEU A 775 -13.85 -10.73 36.29
CA LEU A 775 -13.03 -10.48 35.14
C LEU A 775 -13.23 -9.09 34.56
N ARG A 776 -13.85 -8.18 35.30
CA ARG A 776 -14.05 -6.80 34.92
C ARG A 776 -12.72 -6.14 34.55
N GLY A 777 -12.71 -5.48 33.40
CA GLY A 777 -11.54 -4.82 32.83
C GLY A 777 -10.82 -5.67 31.80
N PHE A 778 -10.86 -6.99 31.87
CA PHE A 778 -10.27 -7.87 30.86
C PHE A 778 -11.16 -8.01 29.63
N GLY A 779 -10.52 -8.15 28.46
CA GLY A 779 -11.22 -8.46 27.22
C GLY A 779 -10.28 -8.87 26.09
N ILE A 780 -10.90 -9.32 24.99
CA ILE A 780 -10.20 -9.71 23.76
C ILE A 780 -10.88 -9.09 22.55
N VAL A 781 -10.07 -8.77 21.55
CA VAL A 781 -10.49 -8.56 20.17
C VAL A 781 -9.72 -9.55 19.31
N ALA A 782 -10.43 -10.40 18.61
CA ALA A 782 -9.84 -11.46 17.80
C ALA A 782 -10.48 -11.47 16.41
N SER A 783 -9.68 -11.71 15.37
CA SER A 783 -10.16 -11.97 14.03
C SER A 783 -9.34 -13.05 13.33
N ALA A 784 -10.00 -13.78 12.45
CA ALA A 784 -9.38 -14.75 11.56
C ALA A 784 -9.99 -14.61 10.16
N SER A 785 -9.15 -14.58 9.14
CA SER A 785 -9.56 -14.56 7.75
C SER A 785 -8.91 -15.73 7.00
N PHE A 786 -9.72 -16.45 6.26
CA PHE A 786 -9.33 -17.57 5.41
C PHE A 786 -9.70 -17.21 3.98
N ASN A 787 -8.70 -17.02 3.12
CA ASN A 787 -8.87 -16.56 1.76
C ASN A 787 -8.36 -17.62 0.79
N ASP A 788 -9.03 -17.78 -0.32
CA ASP A 788 -8.67 -18.68 -1.41
C ASP A 788 -8.93 -17.97 -2.74
N SER A 789 -7.98 -18.06 -3.66
CA SER A 789 -8.09 -17.44 -4.98
C SER A 789 -7.50 -18.36 -6.03
N SER A 790 -7.96 -18.18 -7.27
CA SER A 790 -7.48 -18.91 -8.42
C SER A 790 -7.53 -17.98 -9.61
N ILE A 791 -6.36 -17.65 -10.16
CA ILE A 791 -6.23 -16.92 -11.43
C ILE A 791 -5.48 -17.81 -12.42
N GLN A 792 -5.83 -17.70 -13.68
CA GLN A 792 -5.17 -18.42 -14.76
C GLN A 792 -4.46 -17.43 -15.68
N ILE A 793 -3.17 -17.62 -15.84
CA ILE A 793 -2.32 -16.87 -16.76
C ILE A 793 -2.01 -17.80 -17.92
N LEU A 794 -2.68 -17.59 -19.06
CA LEU A 794 -2.70 -18.54 -20.17
C LEU A 794 -1.64 -18.31 -21.25
N ASP A 795 -0.80 -17.29 -21.13
CA ASP A 795 0.23 -17.03 -22.12
C ASP A 795 1.54 -17.75 -21.75
N PRO A 796 1.86 -18.92 -22.39
CA PRO A 796 3.07 -19.67 -22.10
C PRO A 796 4.35 -18.96 -22.54
N GLU A 797 4.27 -17.95 -23.41
CA GLU A 797 5.41 -17.13 -23.89
C GLU A 797 5.54 -15.83 -23.10
N SER A 798 4.52 -15.46 -22.32
CA SER A 798 4.57 -14.28 -21.47
C SER A 798 5.57 -14.42 -20.31
N ALA A 799 6.25 -13.35 -19.98
CA ALA A 799 7.09 -13.28 -18.78
C ALA A 799 6.36 -13.60 -17.47
N SER A 800 5.04 -13.54 -17.43
CA SER A 800 4.22 -13.87 -16.25
C SER A 800 3.64 -15.29 -16.24
N SER A 801 3.84 -16.11 -17.27
CA SER A 801 3.32 -17.47 -17.30
C SER A 801 4.13 -18.39 -16.38
N VAL A 802 3.51 -18.95 -15.38
CA VAL A 802 4.09 -19.91 -14.41
C VAL A 802 3.59 -21.34 -14.69
N GLY A 803 3.46 -21.69 -15.95
CA GLY A 803 2.84 -22.94 -16.42
C GLY A 803 1.35 -22.77 -16.65
N ASN A 804 0.63 -23.88 -16.87
CA ASN A 804 -0.81 -23.88 -17.18
C ASN A 804 -1.71 -24.01 -15.96
N ASP A 805 -1.14 -24.20 -14.77
CA ASP A 805 -1.91 -24.39 -13.54
C ASP A 805 -2.33 -23.02 -12.97
N PRO A 806 -3.56 -22.89 -12.45
CA PRO A 806 -3.99 -21.70 -11.75
C PRO A 806 -3.12 -21.39 -10.53
N ILE A 807 -2.81 -20.12 -10.34
CA ILE A 807 -2.03 -19.64 -9.19
C ILE A 807 -2.87 -18.75 -8.25
N ASP A 808 -2.38 -18.55 -7.05
CA ASP A 808 -2.97 -17.59 -6.12
C ASP A 808 -2.73 -16.15 -6.62
N LEU A 809 -3.66 -15.26 -6.32
CA LEU A 809 -3.50 -13.82 -6.56
C LEU A 809 -2.27 -13.27 -5.82
N PRO A 810 -1.37 -12.54 -6.51
CA PRO A 810 -0.28 -11.85 -5.85
C PRO A 810 -0.77 -10.89 -4.76
N GLY A 811 -0.07 -10.88 -3.63
CA GLY A 811 -0.45 -10.11 -2.44
C GLY A 811 -1.41 -10.84 -1.49
N LEU A 812 -2.04 -11.94 -1.89
CA LEU A 812 -3.05 -12.66 -1.12
C LEU A 812 -2.41 -13.61 -0.10
N SER A 813 -2.59 -13.31 1.18
CA SER A 813 -2.32 -14.29 2.24
C SER A 813 -3.54 -15.17 2.49
N LYS A 814 -3.36 -16.51 2.39
CA LYS A 814 -4.47 -17.48 2.62
C LYS A 814 -5.03 -17.42 4.04
N ARG A 815 -4.22 -17.04 5.02
CA ARG A 815 -4.62 -16.99 6.43
C ARG A 815 -4.08 -15.75 7.09
N VAL A 816 -4.97 -14.98 7.71
CA VAL A 816 -4.63 -13.78 8.49
C VAL A 816 -5.30 -13.89 9.85
N TYR A 817 -4.55 -13.70 10.93
CA TYR A 817 -5.03 -13.75 12.30
C TYR A 817 -4.61 -12.49 13.04
N ASN A 818 -5.53 -11.90 13.77
CA ASN A 818 -5.25 -10.80 14.69
C ASN A 818 -5.84 -11.14 16.06
N LEU A 819 -5.05 -10.98 17.09
CA LEU A 819 -5.46 -11.18 18.47
C LEU A 819 -4.95 -10.03 19.32
N THR A 820 -5.85 -9.33 20.00
CA THR A 820 -5.52 -8.32 21.00
C THR A 820 -6.17 -8.73 22.31
N ALA A 821 -5.37 -8.97 23.35
CA ALA A 821 -5.82 -9.09 24.71
C ALA A 821 -5.58 -7.77 25.45
N TYR A 822 -6.55 -7.29 26.20
CA TYR A 822 -6.44 -6.06 26.95
C TYR A 822 -6.98 -6.15 28.35
N TYR A 823 -6.48 -5.25 29.22
CA TYR A 823 -6.99 -4.97 30.53
C TYR A 823 -7.14 -3.46 30.70
N GLU A 824 -8.30 -2.99 31.17
CA GLU A 824 -8.58 -1.59 31.42
C GLU A 824 -9.43 -1.44 32.70
N ARG A 825 -8.85 -0.79 33.70
CA ARG A 825 -9.55 -0.49 34.95
C ARG A 825 -8.89 0.65 35.71
N ASP A 826 -9.70 1.58 36.27
CA ASP A 826 -9.27 2.65 37.18
C ASP A 826 -8.11 3.49 36.65
N GLY A 827 -8.14 3.81 35.33
CA GLY A 827 -7.11 4.59 34.63
C GLY A 827 -5.91 3.77 34.17
N PHE A 828 -5.74 2.52 34.61
CA PHE A 828 -4.71 1.63 34.12
C PHE A 828 -5.18 0.86 32.90
N GLU A 829 -4.36 0.86 31.87
CA GLU A 829 -4.59 0.13 30.61
C GLU A 829 -3.35 -0.69 30.26
N ALA A 830 -3.57 -1.91 29.81
CA ALA A 830 -2.53 -2.76 29.23
C ALA A 830 -3.11 -3.54 28.05
N ARG A 831 -2.33 -3.70 26.98
CA ARG A 831 -2.70 -4.57 25.87
C ARG A 831 -1.48 -5.24 25.24
N VAL A 832 -1.71 -6.42 24.69
CA VAL A 832 -0.78 -7.15 23.84
C VAL A 832 -1.54 -7.53 22.58
N SER A 833 -0.95 -7.25 21.45
CA SER A 833 -1.53 -7.54 20.14
C SER A 833 -0.59 -8.40 19.34
N GLN A 834 -1.09 -9.45 18.72
CA GLN A 834 -0.38 -10.32 17.80
C GLN A 834 -1.08 -10.32 16.45
N ARG A 835 -0.31 -10.08 15.39
CA ARG A 835 -0.75 -10.15 14.00
C ARG A 835 0.06 -11.21 13.29
N ARG A 836 -0.62 -12.14 12.64
CA ARG A 836 0.01 -13.23 11.88
C ARG A 836 -0.65 -13.37 10.52
N ARG A 837 0.16 -13.51 9.47
CA ARG A 837 -0.30 -13.91 8.13
C ARG A 837 0.56 -15.02 7.57
N SER A 838 -0.02 -15.82 6.67
CA SER A 838 0.72 -16.86 5.94
C SER A 838 1.53 -16.27 4.80
N ASP A 839 2.44 -17.08 4.24
CA ASP A 839 3.17 -16.77 3.02
C ASP A 839 2.21 -16.41 1.89
N PHE A 840 2.69 -15.58 0.95
CA PHE A 840 1.94 -15.20 -0.23
C PHE A 840 2.88 -14.88 -1.41
N ILE A 841 2.35 -14.92 -2.63
CA ILE A 841 3.07 -14.51 -3.82
C ILE A 841 3.19 -12.98 -3.79
N GLY A 842 4.43 -12.46 -3.68
CA GLY A 842 4.69 -11.02 -3.71
C GLY A 842 4.67 -10.48 -5.13
N GLU A 843 5.40 -11.14 -6.02
CA GLU A 843 5.55 -10.76 -7.42
C GLU A 843 5.59 -12.00 -8.32
N ILE A 844 5.21 -11.81 -9.58
CA ILE A 844 5.38 -12.78 -10.67
C ILE A 844 6.44 -12.20 -11.60
N GLY A 845 7.52 -12.96 -11.80
CA GLY A 845 8.66 -12.51 -12.58
C GLY A 845 9.80 -11.97 -11.73
N ASN A 846 10.94 -11.77 -12.34
CA ASN A 846 12.15 -11.25 -11.72
C ASN A 846 12.78 -10.13 -12.55
N PHE A 847 13.92 -9.61 -12.09
CA PHE A 847 14.63 -8.51 -12.72
C PHE A 847 15.04 -8.80 -14.19
N ASP A 848 15.36 -10.04 -14.52
CA ASP A 848 15.75 -10.47 -15.88
C ASP A 848 14.55 -10.84 -16.77
N GLY A 849 13.30 -10.62 -16.28
CA GLY A 849 12.09 -11.02 -17.00
C GLY A 849 11.79 -12.51 -16.95
N ALA A 850 12.64 -13.33 -16.29
CA ALA A 850 12.38 -14.75 -16.12
C ALA A 850 11.29 -15.00 -15.05
N ARG A 851 10.60 -16.13 -15.18
CA ARG A 851 9.31 -16.42 -14.51
C ARG A 851 9.50 -17.22 -13.23
N THR A 852 9.93 -16.57 -12.19
CA THR A 852 9.93 -17.16 -10.85
C THR A 852 8.87 -16.51 -9.99
N LEU A 853 8.12 -17.34 -9.25
CA LEU A 853 7.25 -16.84 -8.21
C LEU A 853 8.11 -16.38 -7.05
N ARG A 854 8.08 -15.08 -6.79
CA ARG A 854 8.70 -14.49 -5.60
C ARG A 854 7.69 -14.52 -4.46
N TYR A 855 7.97 -15.33 -3.45
CA TYR A 855 7.14 -15.44 -2.26
C TYR A 855 7.64 -14.52 -1.16
N VAL A 856 6.70 -13.93 -0.44
CA VAL A 856 6.93 -13.26 0.83
C VAL A 856 6.59 -14.23 1.97
N VAL A 857 7.52 -14.43 2.88
CA VAL A 857 7.33 -15.26 4.09
C VAL A 857 6.30 -14.59 4.99
N GLY A 858 5.41 -15.40 5.57
CA GLY A 858 4.39 -14.92 6.48
C GLY A 858 4.99 -14.26 7.73
N GLU A 859 4.36 -13.20 8.21
CA GLU A 859 4.80 -12.40 9.36
C GLU A 859 4.08 -12.83 10.66
N ASN A 860 4.76 -12.66 11.79
CA ASN A 860 4.20 -12.83 13.13
C ASN A 860 4.67 -11.70 14.06
N ILE A 861 3.98 -10.58 14.05
CA ILE A 861 4.38 -9.36 14.77
C ILE A 861 3.60 -9.25 16.07
N THR A 862 4.32 -9.04 17.17
CA THR A 862 3.77 -8.82 18.50
C THR A 862 4.10 -7.41 18.98
N ASP A 863 3.07 -6.67 19.41
CA ASP A 863 3.16 -5.34 19.98
C ASP A 863 2.55 -5.33 21.38
N ALA A 864 3.08 -4.51 22.29
CA ALA A 864 2.56 -4.34 23.64
C ALA A 864 2.50 -2.87 24.05
N GLN A 865 1.52 -2.52 24.87
CA GLN A 865 1.34 -1.18 25.41
C GLN A 865 0.85 -1.26 26.86
N ILE A 866 1.35 -0.34 27.68
CA ILE A 866 0.86 -0.06 29.03
C ILE A 866 0.65 1.45 29.13
N SER A 867 -0.47 1.88 29.69
CA SER A 867 -0.73 3.29 29.97
C SER A 867 -1.43 3.47 31.33
N TYR A 868 -1.27 4.67 31.88
CA TYR A 868 -1.96 5.10 33.09
C TYR A 868 -2.47 6.53 32.95
N SER A 869 -3.78 6.67 33.01
CA SER A 869 -4.49 7.96 32.93
C SER A 869 -4.87 8.42 34.35
N PHE A 870 -4.40 9.61 34.74
CA PHE A 870 -4.71 10.17 36.04
C PHE A 870 -6.15 10.67 36.10
N GLY A 871 -6.94 10.17 37.06
CA GLY A 871 -8.35 10.52 37.25
C GLY A 871 -8.59 11.94 37.74
N GLU A 872 -9.84 12.39 37.71
CA GLU A 872 -10.28 13.75 38.05
C GLU A 872 -9.89 14.21 39.47
N ALA A 873 -9.73 13.28 40.42
CA ALA A 873 -9.32 13.57 41.80
C ALA A 873 -7.82 13.85 41.95
N SER A 874 -7.03 13.67 40.90
CA SER A 874 -5.57 13.90 40.89
C SER A 874 -5.26 15.34 40.45
N SER A 875 -4.18 15.91 41.01
CA SER A 875 -3.61 17.16 40.52
C SER A 875 -3.02 17.02 39.11
N LEU A 876 -2.86 15.81 38.61
CA LEU A 876 -2.42 15.47 37.27
C LEU A 876 -3.58 15.01 36.38
N SER A 877 -4.82 15.34 36.73
CA SER A 877 -6.00 15.03 35.91
C SER A 877 -5.78 15.43 34.46
N GLY A 878 -6.21 14.56 33.53
CA GLY A 878 -6.00 14.74 32.10
C GLY A 878 -4.63 14.28 31.57
N LEU A 879 -3.65 13.94 32.44
CA LEU A 879 -2.38 13.39 32.04
C LEU A 879 -2.47 11.88 31.88
N THR A 880 -1.93 11.35 30.79
CA THR A 880 -1.72 9.90 30.56
C THR A 880 -0.24 9.64 30.30
N LEU A 881 0.33 8.67 31.01
CA LEU A 881 1.65 8.11 30.75
C LEU A 881 1.51 6.88 29.86
N LEU A 882 2.41 6.70 28.89
CA LEU A 882 2.39 5.61 27.94
C LEU A 882 3.77 4.96 27.82
N LEU A 883 3.83 3.64 27.89
CA LEU A 883 4.96 2.81 27.49
C LEU A 883 4.48 1.85 26.39
N GLN A 884 5.17 1.83 25.26
CA GLN A 884 4.83 0.99 24.13
C GLN A 884 6.08 0.28 23.57
N ALA A 885 5.91 -0.96 23.12
CA ALA A 885 6.95 -1.73 22.47
C ALA A 885 6.37 -2.39 21.21
N ASN A 886 6.98 -2.09 20.06
CA ASN A 886 6.58 -2.63 18.76
C ASN A 886 7.58 -3.65 18.28
N ASN A 887 7.08 -4.65 17.56
CA ASN A 887 7.85 -5.76 17.01
C ASN A 887 8.65 -6.49 18.10
N LEU A 888 8.03 -6.81 19.24
CA LEU A 888 8.70 -7.49 20.37
C LEU A 888 9.35 -8.81 19.97
N THR A 889 8.80 -9.51 18.99
CA THR A 889 9.33 -10.78 18.45
C THR A 889 10.56 -10.58 17.56
N ASN A 890 10.92 -9.34 17.22
CA ASN A 890 11.95 -9.02 16.24
C ASN A 890 11.71 -9.73 14.91
N GLU A 891 10.47 -9.68 14.42
CA GLU A 891 10.11 -10.29 13.15
C GLU A 891 10.86 -9.62 12.00
N ALA A 892 11.33 -10.42 11.05
CA ALA A 892 12.03 -9.99 9.86
C ALA A 892 11.13 -10.11 8.63
N TYR A 893 11.35 -9.25 7.63
CA TYR A 893 10.78 -9.42 6.30
C TYR A 893 11.68 -10.34 5.49
N ARG A 894 11.11 -11.41 4.89
CA ARG A 894 11.86 -12.39 4.12
C ARG A 894 11.13 -12.73 2.82
N THR A 895 11.92 -12.97 1.77
CA THR A 895 11.42 -13.43 0.48
C THR A 895 12.22 -14.62 -0.03
N TYR A 896 11.62 -15.42 -0.92
CA TYR A 896 12.28 -16.57 -1.55
C TYR A 896 11.73 -16.81 -2.96
N ALA A 897 12.55 -17.46 -3.81
CA ALA A 897 12.22 -17.81 -5.19
C ALA A 897 11.71 -19.26 -5.28
N GLY A 898 10.42 -19.43 -5.53
CA GLY A 898 9.80 -20.75 -5.70
C GLY A 898 9.79 -21.61 -4.43
N THR A 899 10.94 -21.96 -3.88
CA THR A 899 11.11 -22.79 -2.69
C THR A 899 11.93 -22.09 -1.60
N ARG A 900 11.67 -22.40 -0.32
CA ARG A 900 12.27 -21.69 0.83
C ARG A 900 13.80 -21.82 0.92
N ASP A 901 14.39 -22.83 0.33
CA ASP A 901 15.84 -23.04 0.24
C ASP A 901 16.52 -22.15 -0.82
N ARG A 902 15.77 -21.30 -1.50
CA ARG A 902 16.25 -20.25 -2.41
C ARG A 902 15.85 -18.87 -1.85
N PRO A 903 16.43 -18.46 -0.70
CA PRO A 903 16.13 -17.16 -0.14
C PRO A 903 16.58 -16.05 -1.09
N LEU A 904 15.86 -14.90 -1.03
CA LEU A 904 16.20 -13.72 -1.81
C LEU A 904 16.57 -12.57 -0.89
N GLU A 905 15.69 -12.22 0.04
CA GLU A 905 15.89 -11.09 0.92
C GLU A 905 15.56 -11.49 2.36
N ASN A 906 16.39 -11.04 3.28
CA ASN A 906 16.13 -11.04 4.72
C ASN A 906 16.46 -9.65 5.26
N LEU A 907 15.45 -8.95 5.82
CA LEU A 907 15.53 -7.59 6.31
C LEU A 907 14.98 -7.52 7.73
N GLU A 908 15.78 -7.04 8.66
CA GLU A 908 15.40 -6.73 10.03
C GLU A 908 15.43 -5.22 10.29
N TRP A 909 14.36 -4.69 10.91
CA TRP A 909 14.25 -3.28 11.33
C TRP A 909 14.30 -3.10 12.84
N GLY A 910 14.47 -4.20 13.59
CA GLY A 910 14.58 -4.20 15.04
C GLY A 910 13.27 -3.97 15.80
N ARG A 911 13.41 -3.82 17.11
CA ARG A 911 12.33 -3.47 18.05
C ARG A 911 12.31 -1.96 18.27
N THR A 912 11.11 -1.40 18.44
CA THR A 912 10.97 0.02 18.78
C THR A 912 10.27 0.15 20.13
N TYR A 913 10.90 0.87 21.04
CA TYR A 913 10.37 1.20 22.37
C TYR A 913 10.00 2.67 22.40
N LEU A 914 8.83 3.01 22.95
CA LEU A 914 8.33 4.37 23.06
C LEU A 914 7.91 4.67 24.51
N LEU A 915 8.29 5.85 24.96
CA LEU A 915 7.79 6.47 26.19
C LEU A 915 6.99 7.71 25.80
N GLY A 916 5.77 7.84 26.28
CA GLY A 916 4.85 8.90 25.86
C GLY A 916 4.14 9.58 27.01
N LEU A 917 3.79 10.84 26.78
CA LEU A 917 2.93 11.67 27.58
C LEU A 917 1.79 12.19 26.70
N ASN A 918 0.56 12.06 27.18
CA ASN A 918 -0.60 12.69 26.58
C ASN A 918 -1.29 13.54 27.65
N TYR A 919 -1.57 14.80 27.35
CA TYR A 919 -2.29 15.71 28.23
C TYR A 919 -3.51 16.30 27.52
N ARG A 920 -4.66 16.20 28.16
CA ARG A 920 -5.93 16.70 27.65
C ARG A 920 -6.52 17.68 28.67
N PHE A 921 -6.86 18.89 28.15
CA PHE A 921 -7.57 19.94 28.89
C PHE A 921 -9.05 19.91 28.60
#